data_f1b04c350c44daa74fbd731ace111427
#
_entry.id   f1b04c350c44daa74fbd731ace111427
#
_cell.length_a   1.000
_cell.length_b   1.000
_cell.length_c   1.000
_cell.angle_alpha   90.00
_cell.angle_beta   90.00
_cell.angle_gamma   90.00
#
_symmetry.space_group_name_H-M   'P 1'
#
loop_
_entity.id
_entity.type
_entity.pdbx_description
1 polymer ?
#
loop_
_entity_poly.entity_id
_entity_poly.type
_entity_poly.pdbx_seq_one_letter_code
_entity_poly.pdbx_strand_id
1 'polypeptide(L)'
;MGKYRLKSKQKGSVITLMEVDTECQAWYIQADDRNAALQVLKAMSDEIRCLRNIYLNGDDVTEEVCPLLMTIGDASLPEEEFSEMYGAGNPDVGMDMHRTEDSPEGEADSEPVFKLPSIRDVQAAIAAAPPVEDRPALSQTAGISFSSELPSLESVLPASAFQLSASGEKRTDGILLGRSHIKGKISDISTIREEQGGIVVQGTVIDCECRELRENRCLFTMKLADETDGILCKKFFEKKEDAQKLTGVKKNMTVKVRGNVQLDKFTGGLVLNISQMEQGKEKKINHEDMAETPRVELHLHTKMSLDGLIDNEEIIRTAAKWKHPAVAITDHGVIQAFPQIQTLAAKYGQKVIYGMEGYLIDEVPEDIDSDRQQYSHIILLAKNITGLRNLYRLVTLSHLKYYRKRPLLPRPLLEEFRDGLMYGSACVMGEFFRAVLNGDSDEELIRLAKFYDYLEVQPLGNNEFLLYEDKYAAIMTKKDLQELNKKVIEIGEKAGIPVCATSDAHYLFAEYARDRDILLSNWEKPGKIESHPPVYLRTTEEMLEEFSYLPKEKAEEIVITNTRRVAEQCEVIEPLAEEWKSYNPKIAGADDKLKAMCYEKAVELYGEPLPEIIRDRLDLELTPIINHGYGVLYYIAHKLVKHSNDRGYLVGSRGSVGSSFVATLAGITEVNPLPPHYVCPHCHWNQFFTDGSVGGGFDLADKKCPNCGTELNKDGHNIPFAVFLGFDGDKVPDIDLNFSSGDDQAVAHKYTEELFGRDNVFRAGTIAGIQDKTAFGFVKRYAENRGLTFNDIFIEKLSAGVAGVKRTTGQHPAGIMVCPRDMDIHNFTPLQYAANKRWLKDETGEKIPGTITTHFDYHSISGRMLKLDILGHDDPKVIRMLQDITGIDPLHIPFNDEKTLSLFSSPDALGITSEQLKAAVGDKGITVGAIGLPEFGTPFVRGMLEDTRPKNFSELVRISGFSHGTNVWLNNARDLITSGKVKQEQAISTRDDIRI
;
A
#
# COMPACT_ATOMS: atom_id res chain seq x y z
N MET A 1 8.39 31.61 12.31
CA MET A 1 7.62 30.45 12.69
C MET A 1 7.91 30.12 14.12
N GLY A 2 6.92 30.04 14.96
CA GLY A 2 7.08 30.43 16.31
C GLY A 2 7.07 29.27 17.30
N LYS A 3 8.04 29.30 18.21
CA LYS A 3 7.86 28.66 19.49
C LYS A 3 6.88 29.50 20.30
N TYR A 4 5.74 28.89 20.64
CA TYR A 4 4.72 29.55 21.47
C TYR A 4 4.96 29.20 22.94
N ARG A 5 5.09 30.22 23.81
CA ARG A 5 5.33 30.01 25.22
C ARG A 5 4.12 30.46 26.04
N LEU A 6 3.48 29.52 26.74
CA LEU A 6 2.35 29.81 27.62
C LEU A 6 2.78 29.70 29.08
N LYS A 7 2.65 30.78 29.84
CA LYS A 7 2.87 30.77 31.30
C LYS A 7 1.53 30.85 32.04
N SER A 8 1.27 29.92 32.95
CA SER A 8 0.14 30.06 33.84
C SER A 8 0.41 31.12 34.89
N LYS A 9 -0.52 32.08 35.02
CA LYS A 9 -0.50 33.12 36.07
C LYS A 9 -1.38 32.78 37.28
N GLN A 10 -2.04 31.62 37.29
CA GLN A 10 -2.91 31.26 38.42
C GLN A 10 -2.12 30.51 39.50
N LYS A 11 -2.22 30.99 40.76
CA LYS A 11 -1.70 30.26 41.92
C LYS A 11 -2.45 28.95 42.05
N GLY A 12 -1.72 27.82 41.97
CA GLY A 12 -2.28 26.48 42.08
C GLY A 12 -2.54 25.75 40.74
N SER A 13 -2.04 26.26 39.58
CA SER A 13 -2.10 25.51 38.34
C SER A 13 -1.05 24.40 38.35
N VAL A 14 -1.46 23.23 37.91
CA VAL A 14 -0.61 22.02 37.83
C VAL A 14 0.51 22.17 36.82
N ILE A 15 0.25 22.91 35.74
CA ILE A 15 1.24 23.19 34.67
C ILE A 15 1.68 24.65 34.83
N THR A 16 2.97 24.88 35.06
CA THR A 16 3.56 26.20 35.30
C THR A 16 4.05 26.86 34.01
N LEU A 17 4.53 26.07 33.06
CA LEU A 17 4.99 26.50 31.74
C LEU A 17 4.70 25.46 30.70
N MET A 18 4.23 25.87 29.51
CA MET A 18 4.10 25.02 28.34
C MET A 18 4.73 25.75 27.14
N GLU A 19 5.66 25.10 26.47
CA GLU A 19 6.27 25.57 25.23
C GLU A 19 5.87 24.63 24.11
N VAL A 20 5.29 25.14 23.03
CA VAL A 20 4.85 24.40 21.88
C VAL A 20 5.80 24.68 20.73
N ASP A 21 6.49 23.66 20.26
CA ASP A 21 7.30 23.73 19.06
C ASP A 21 6.48 23.20 17.89
N THR A 22 6.09 24.09 16.98
CA THR A 22 5.25 23.72 15.82
C THR A 22 6.06 23.12 14.67
N GLU A 23 7.39 23.23 14.69
CA GLU A 23 8.26 22.66 13.67
C GLU A 23 8.48 21.16 13.89
N CYS A 24 8.83 20.78 15.11
CA CYS A 24 8.98 19.35 15.46
C CYS A 24 7.71 18.73 16.05
N GLN A 25 6.60 19.47 16.14
CA GLN A 25 5.34 19.01 16.74
C GLN A 25 5.54 18.47 18.17
N ALA A 26 6.35 19.12 18.96
CA ALA A 26 6.68 18.75 20.33
C ALA A 26 6.13 19.77 21.34
N TRP A 27 5.72 19.27 22.50
CA TRP A 27 5.35 20.07 23.65
C TRP A 27 6.35 19.88 24.77
N TYR A 28 6.88 20.99 25.26
CA TYR A 28 7.76 21.03 26.42
C TYR A 28 7.01 21.63 27.59
N ILE A 29 6.79 20.87 28.66
CA ILE A 29 5.91 21.21 29.76
C ILE A 29 6.70 21.18 31.06
N GLN A 30 6.56 22.25 31.87
CA GLN A 30 7.10 22.28 33.21
C GLN A 30 5.94 22.28 34.23
N ALA A 31 6.04 21.46 35.23
CA ALA A 31 5.04 21.30 36.29
C ALA A 31 5.70 21.00 37.63
N ASP A 32 5.11 21.55 38.69
CA ASP A 32 5.60 21.31 40.04
C ASP A 32 5.21 19.93 40.58
N ASP A 33 4.08 19.38 40.10
CA ASP A 33 3.63 18.02 40.40
C ASP A 33 3.51 17.21 39.10
N ARG A 34 4.48 16.32 38.85
CA ARG A 34 4.55 15.44 37.68
C ARG A 34 3.31 14.55 37.52
N ASN A 35 2.83 13.96 38.64
CA ASN A 35 1.72 12.99 38.57
C ASN A 35 0.39 13.69 38.24
N ALA A 36 0.14 14.84 38.84
CA ALA A 36 -1.04 15.65 38.55
C ALA A 36 -1.01 16.18 37.10
N ALA A 37 0.16 16.61 36.60
CA ALA A 37 0.33 17.05 35.22
C ALA A 37 0.10 15.90 34.21
N LEU A 38 0.62 14.69 34.48
CA LEU A 38 0.34 13.50 33.65
C LEU A 38 -1.15 13.16 33.59
N GLN A 39 -1.88 13.29 34.68
CA GLN A 39 -3.33 13.07 34.66
C GLN A 39 -4.08 14.08 33.79
N VAL A 40 -3.66 15.34 33.83
CA VAL A 40 -4.23 16.38 32.94
C VAL A 40 -3.93 16.10 31.49
N LEU A 41 -2.69 15.74 31.18
CA LEU A 41 -2.26 15.43 29.80
C LEU A 41 -2.97 14.19 29.27
N LYS A 42 -3.14 13.15 30.07
CA LYS A 42 -3.91 11.95 29.69
C LYS A 42 -5.40 12.28 29.43
N ALA A 43 -6.00 13.17 30.21
CA ALA A 43 -7.37 13.63 29.99
C ALA A 43 -7.52 14.45 28.68
N MET A 44 -6.44 15.07 28.21
CA MET A 44 -6.38 15.82 26.94
C MET A 44 -5.86 15.00 25.76
N SER A 45 -5.68 13.71 25.91
CA SER A 45 -5.01 12.86 24.92
C SER A 45 -5.66 12.91 23.52
N ASP A 46 -6.97 13.12 23.43
CA ASP A 46 -7.68 13.24 22.17
C ASP A 46 -7.40 14.54 21.43
N GLU A 47 -7.12 15.63 22.16
CA GLU A 47 -6.82 16.94 21.59
C GLU A 47 -5.35 17.06 21.15
N ILE A 48 -4.46 16.25 21.73
CA ILE A 48 -3.01 16.26 21.44
C ILE A 48 -2.55 15.13 20.51
N ARG A 49 -3.46 14.38 19.91
CA ARG A 49 -3.16 13.28 18.96
C ARG A 49 -2.34 13.67 17.72
N CYS A 50 -2.23 14.96 17.44
CA CYS A 50 -1.44 15.45 16.31
C CYS A 50 0.03 15.74 16.65
N LEU A 51 0.44 15.56 17.91
CA LEU A 51 1.80 15.82 18.35
C LEU A 51 2.68 14.57 18.22
N ARG A 52 3.97 14.79 17.94
CA ARG A 52 4.93 13.69 17.85
C ARG A 52 5.56 13.34 19.19
N ASN A 53 5.89 14.37 19.99
CA ASN A 53 6.57 14.19 21.25
C ASN A 53 6.01 15.12 22.34
N ILE A 54 5.94 14.61 23.57
CA ILE A 54 5.53 15.38 24.76
C ILE A 54 6.63 15.22 25.82
N TYR A 55 7.20 16.36 26.24
CA TYR A 55 8.24 16.37 27.27
C TYR A 55 7.71 17.05 28.53
N LEU A 56 7.76 16.38 29.66
CA LEU A 56 7.35 16.89 30.96
C LEU A 56 8.57 16.99 31.88
N ASN A 57 8.94 18.20 32.28
CA ASN A 57 10.13 18.51 33.06
C ASN A 57 11.45 18.01 32.45
N GLY A 58 11.47 17.85 31.10
CA GLY A 58 12.62 17.33 30.37
C GLY A 58 12.58 15.84 30.06
N ASP A 59 11.66 15.08 30.66
CA ASP A 59 11.48 13.67 30.37
C ASP A 59 10.46 13.47 29.24
N ASP A 60 10.74 12.58 28.31
CA ASP A 60 9.77 12.17 27.28
C ASP A 60 8.66 11.33 27.92
N VAL A 61 7.44 11.83 27.86
CA VAL A 61 6.25 11.18 28.43
C VAL A 61 5.20 10.85 27.35
N THR A 62 5.61 10.83 26.09
CA THR A 62 4.73 10.61 24.94
C THR A 62 3.99 9.29 25.07
N GLU A 63 4.69 8.21 25.42
CA GLU A 63 4.09 6.89 25.64
C GLU A 63 3.13 6.86 26.85
N GLU A 64 3.46 7.56 27.93
CA GLU A 64 2.62 7.61 29.12
C GLU A 64 1.30 8.37 28.90
N VAL A 65 1.30 9.33 27.96
CA VAL A 65 0.14 10.22 27.68
C VAL A 65 -0.69 9.68 26.52
N CYS A 66 -0.04 9.22 25.44
CA CYS A 66 -0.68 8.74 24.23
C CYS A 66 -0.03 7.42 23.74
N PRO A 67 -0.34 6.27 24.35
CA PRO A 67 0.22 4.98 23.97
C PRO A 67 -0.02 4.60 22.51
N LEU A 68 -1.06 5.17 21.87
CA LEU A 68 -1.42 4.93 20.47
C LEU A 68 -0.60 5.74 19.45
N LEU A 69 0.17 6.75 19.88
CA LEU A 69 1.00 7.54 18.96
C LEU A 69 2.24 6.78 18.47
N MET A 70 2.74 5.83 19.25
CA MET A 70 3.94 5.03 18.91
C MET A 70 3.69 3.92 17.87
N THR A 71 2.44 3.55 17.60
CA THR A 71 2.12 2.55 16.58
C THR A 71 2.12 3.10 15.15
N ILE A 72 2.27 4.41 14.96
CA ILE A 72 2.22 5.06 13.62
C ILE A 72 3.55 5.71 13.22
N GLY A 73 4.52 5.83 14.08
CA GLY A 73 5.63 6.74 13.85
C GLY A 73 7.01 6.28 14.20
N ASP A 74 7.55 5.23 13.58
CA ASP A 74 9.00 5.12 13.44
C ASP A 74 9.36 4.38 12.16
N ALA A 75 9.01 4.97 11.03
CA ALA A 75 9.60 4.68 9.74
C ALA A 75 10.12 5.99 9.12
N SER A 76 10.84 6.78 9.90
CA SER A 76 11.73 7.78 9.34
C SER A 76 12.96 7.05 8.83
N LEU A 77 13.22 7.12 7.54
CA LEU A 77 14.55 6.80 7.02
C LEU A 77 15.57 7.69 7.75
N PRO A 78 16.72 7.17 8.19
CA PRO A 78 17.77 7.99 8.77
C PRO A 78 18.16 9.09 7.77
N GLU A 79 18.20 10.32 8.21
CA GLU A 79 18.57 11.51 7.39
C GLU A 79 19.98 11.41 6.77
N GLU A 80 20.81 10.50 7.25
CA GLU A 80 22.20 10.33 6.79
C GLU A 80 22.38 9.51 5.49
N GLU A 81 21.37 8.71 5.08
CA GLU A 81 21.58 7.76 3.97
C GLU A 81 21.65 8.39 2.57
N PHE A 82 21.15 9.60 2.38
CA PHE A 82 21.05 10.16 1.03
C PHE A 82 22.17 11.12 0.66
N SER A 83 22.76 11.82 1.65
CA SER A 83 23.89 12.73 1.40
C SER A 83 25.16 12.00 0.93
N GLU A 84 25.31 10.72 1.26
CA GLU A 84 26.45 9.90 0.82
C GLU A 84 26.28 9.40 -0.63
N MET A 85 25.07 9.35 -1.18
CA MET A 85 24.83 8.85 -2.53
C MET A 85 25.26 9.86 -3.61
N TYR A 86 25.31 11.15 -3.28
CA TYR A 86 25.61 12.23 -4.25
C TYR A 86 26.79 13.12 -3.84
N GLY A 87 27.68 12.63 -2.98
CA GLY A 87 29.00 13.23 -2.80
C GLY A 87 29.06 14.50 -1.98
N ALA A 88 28.34 14.60 -0.88
CA ALA A 88 28.60 15.64 0.10
C ALA A 88 29.89 15.31 0.87
N GLY A 89 30.87 16.20 0.76
CA GLY A 89 32.22 16.05 1.35
C GLY A 89 32.22 15.77 2.84
N ASN A 90 33.17 14.99 3.22
CA ASN A 90 33.56 14.58 4.57
C ASN A 90 33.70 15.76 5.53
N PRO A 91 33.04 15.82 6.67
CA PRO A 91 33.44 16.69 7.75
C PRO A 91 34.10 15.87 8.85
N ASP A 92 35.44 15.83 8.82
CA ASP A 92 36.19 15.69 10.04
C ASP A 92 36.11 17.03 10.78
N VAL A 93 35.22 17.17 11.73
CA VAL A 93 35.38 18.01 12.94
C VAL A 93 34.46 17.47 14.01
N GLY A 94 35.03 16.80 14.99
CA GLY A 94 34.38 16.61 16.28
C GLY A 94 34.11 17.95 16.94
N MET A 95 32.92 18.15 17.46
CA MET A 95 32.68 19.21 18.41
C MET A 95 31.95 18.66 19.64
N ASP A 96 32.74 18.70 20.73
CA ASP A 96 32.29 18.64 22.10
C ASP A 96 31.15 19.65 22.37
N MET A 97 30.15 19.20 23.05
CA MET A 97 29.14 20.08 23.66
C MET A 97 29.73 20.73 24.91
N HIS A 98 30.14 21.95 24.81
CA HIS A 98 30.29 22.82 25.98
C HIS A 98 29.25 23.96 25.93
N ARG A 99 28.47 24.03 27.04
CA ARG A 99 27.66 25.17 27.44
C ARG A 99 28.48 26.43 27.44
N THR A 100 27.94 27.51 26.90
CA THR A 100 28.22 28.87 27.42
C THR A 100 26.91 29.65 27.45
N GLU A 101 26.61 30.11 28.66
CA GLU A 101 25.69 31.19 28.94
C GLU A 101 26.32 32.50 28.40
N ASP A 102 25.51 33.39 27.82
CA ASP A 102 25.45 34.80 28.15
C ASP A 102 24.46 35.52 27.20
N SER A 103 23.55 36.26 27.84
CA SER A 103 22.65 37.24 27.25
C SER A 103 23.37 38.58 27.02
N PRO A 104 22.81 39.49 26.19
CA PRO A 104 22.27 40.67 26.81
C PRO A 104 20.91 41.11 26.30
N GLU A 105 20.24 41.80 27.20
CA GLU A 105 18.95 42.45 27.15
C GLU A 105 18.83 43.48 26.02
N GLY A 106 17.65 43.55 25.42
CA GLY A 106 17.24 44.59 24.48
C GLY A 106 15.74 44.59 24.29
N GLU A 107 15.14 45.66 24.62
CA GLU A 107 13.75 46.03 24.90
C GLU A 107 12.62 45.49 24.01
N ALA A 108 11.47 45.41 24.69
CA ALA A 108 10.19 44.89 24.32
C ALA A 108 9.49 45.61 23.17
N ASP A 109 8.78 44.79 22.37
CA ASP A 109 7.52 45.17 21.78
C ASP A 109 6.44 44.14 22.12
N SER A 110 5.24 44.64 22.41
CA SER A 110 4.15 43.95 23.09
C SER A 110 3.49 42.89 22.20
N GLU A 111 3.64 41.62 22.55
CA GLU A 111 2.89 40.51 21.99
C GLU A 111 1.49 40.35 22.65
N PRO A 112 0.48 39.90 21.87
CA PRO A 112 -0.86 39.69 22.41
C PRO A 112 -0.89 38.42 23.29
N VAL A 113 -1.26 38.62 24.55
CA VAL A 113 -1.45 37.56 25.55
C VAL A 113 -2.75 36.81 25.28
N PHE A 114 -2.68 35.60 24.77
CA PHE A 114 -3.82 34.69 24.74
C PHE A 114 -4.06 34.08 26.13
N LYS A 115 -5.28 34.27 26.67
CA LYS A 115 -5.75 33.58 27.88
C LYS A 115 -6.37 32.25 27.48
N LEU A 116 -5.91 31.16 28.08
CA LEU A 116 -6.62 29.87 28.02
C LEU A 116 -8.01 30.05 28.64
N PRO A 117 -9.08 29.65 27.93
CA PRO A 117 -10.43 29.67 28.51
C PRO A 117 -10.54 28.69 29.67
N SER A 118 -11.30 29.04 30.70
CA SER A 118 -11.60 28.13 31.80
C SER A 118 -12.57 27.02 31.30
N ILE A 119 -12.59 25.86 31.97
CA ILE A 119 -13.54 24.78 31.67
C ILE A 119 -15.00 25.28 31.61
N ARG A 120 -15.34 26.30 32.41
CA ARG A 120 -16.66 26.95 32.34
C ARG A 120 -16.87 27.79 31.09
N ASP A 121 -15.82 28.40 30.55
CA ASP A 121 -15.89 29.23 29.34
C ASP A 121 -16.01 28.30 28.10
N VAL A 122 -15.37 27.17 28.13
CA VAL A 122 -15.48 26.12 27.06
C VAL A 122 -16.89 25.51 27.09
N GLN A 123 -17.43 25.19 28.24
CA GLN A 123 -18.79 24.69 28.38
C GLN A 123 -19.86 25.71 27.96
N ALA A 124 -19.63 27.00 28.24
CA ALA A 124 -20.50 28.09 27.82
C ALA A 124 -20.43 28.31 26.29
N ALA A 125 -19.26 28.15 25.69
CA ALA A 125 -19.06 28.24 24.22
C ALA A 125 -19.72 27.06 23.48
N ILE A 126 -19.70 25.85 24.05
CA ILE A 126 -20.39 24.67 23.51
C ILE A 126 -21.93 24.85 23.58
N ALA A 127 -22.43 25.51 24.62
CA ALA A 127 -23.86 25.78 24.80
C ALA A 127 -24.40 26.92 23.94
N ALA A 128 -23.53 27.80 23.43
CA ALA A 128 -23.89 29.00 22.66
C ALA A 128 -23.66 28.85 21.14
N ALA A 129 -23.15 27.73 20.67
CA ALA A 129 -22.93 27.49 19.23
C ALA A 129 -24.27 27.18 18.53
N PRO A 130 -24.59 27.87 17.42
CA PRO A 130 -25.76 27.54 16.61
C PRO A 130 -25.61 26.14 16.01
N PRO A 131 -26.70 25.39 15.77
CA PRO A 131 -26.63 24.03 15.22
C PRO A 131 -25.94 24.05 13.87
N VAL A 132 -24.84 23.30 13.76
CA VAL A 132 -24.13 23.08 12.51
C VAL A 132 -24.90 22.02 11.72
N GLU A 133 -25.56 22.46 10.65
CA GLU A 133 -26.14 21.55 9.68
C GLU A 133 -25.05 20.77 8.95
N ASP A 134 -25.18 19.45 9.00
CA ASP A 134 -24.58 18.41 8.18
C ASP A 134 -23.30 18.72 7.38
N ARG A 135 -22.17 18.34 7.94
CA ARG A 135 -20.98 17.97 7.15
C ARG A 135 -20.83 16.46 7.17
N PRO A 136 -20.70 15.81 6.01
CA PRO A 136 -20.42 14.38 5.99
C PRO A 136 -19.04 14.10 6.60
N ALA A 137 -19.01 13.22 7.58
CA ALA A 137 -17.81 12.75 8.21
C ALA A 137 -16.93 12.01 7.19
N LEU A 138 -15.70 12.46 7.02
CA LEU A 138 -14.64 11.69 6.38
C LEU A 138 -14.34 10.48 7.27
N SER A 139 -14.79 9.31 6.86
CA SER A 139 -14.47 8.04 7.51
C SER A 139 -12.98 7.77 7.36
N GLN A 140 -12.26 7.77 8.47
CA GLN A 140 -10.96 7.13 8.57
C GLN A 140 -11.20 5.63 8.63
N THR A 141 -11.08 4.95 7.52
CA THR A 141 -10.93 3.49 7.50
C THR A 141 -9.46 3.15 7.59
N ALA A 142 -9.12 2.43 8.65
CA ALA A 142 -7.88 1.70 8.75
C ALA A 142 -7.71 0.77 7.54
N GLY A 143 -6.47 0.68 7.04
CA GLY A 143 -6.13 0.00 5.81
C GLY A 143 -6.62 -1.44 5.74
N ILE A 144 -7.45 -1.70 4.77
CA ILE A 144 -7.71 -3.03 4.25
C ILE A 144 -7.29 -2.98 2.78
N SER A 145 -6.26 -3.74 2.46
CA SER A 145 -5.81 -3.94 1.10
C SER A 145 -6.85 -4.78 0.35
N PHE A 146 -7.43 -4.24 -0.69
CA PHE A 146 -8.24 -5.00 -1.62
C PHE A 146 -7.38 -5.45 -2.79
N SER A 147 -7.41 -6.75 -3.08
CA SER A 147 -6.98 -7.28 -4.35
C SER A 147 -7.98 -6.84 -5.42
N SER A 148 -7.56 -6.01 -6.35
CA SER A 148 -8.32 -5.66 -7.54
C SER A 148 -7.91 -6.59 -8.68
N GLU A 149 -8.49 -7.75 -8.78
CA GLU A 149 -8.65 -8.44 -10.05
C GLU A 149 -10.14 -8.51 -10.35
N LEU A 150 -10.63 -7.48 -11.02
CA LEU A 150 -11.85 -7.57 -11.83
C LEU A 150 -11.39 -7.62 -13.30
N PRO A 151 -11.78 -8.64 -14.06
CA PRO A 151 -11.61 -8.61 -15.51
C PRO A 151 -12.40 -7.43 -16.08
N SER A 152 -11.82 -6.74 -17.05
CA SER A 152 -12.44 -5.61 -17.72
C SER A 152 -13.82 -5.98 -18.24
N LEU A 153 -14.81 -5.16 -17.92
CA LEU A 153 -16.24 -5.33 -18.30
C LEU A 153 -16.51 -5.22 -19.82
N GLU A 154 -15.48 -5.18 -20.64
CA GLU A 154 -15.62 -5.04 -22.09
C GLU A 154 -15.80 -6.38 -22.85
N SER A 155 -15.64 -7.53 -22.19
CA SER A 155 -15.70 -8.83 -22.87
C SER A 155 -17.00 -9.64 -22.71
N VAL A 156 -18.02 -9.16 -21.99
CA VAL A 156 -19.19 -10.00 -21.64
C VAL A 156 -20.56 -9.40 -21.98
N LEU A 157 -20.66 -8.34 -22.78
CA LEU A 157 -21.98 -7.88 -23.24
C LEU A 157 -22.04 -7.78 -24.77
N PRO A 158 -23.01 -8.41 -25.42
CA PRO A 158 -23.23 -8.23 -26.86
C PRO A 158 -23.72 -6.80 -27.15
N ALA A 159 -23.21 -6.21 -28.22
CA ALA A 159 -23.40 -4.84 -28.66
C ALA A 159 -24.84 -4.46 -29.09
N SER A 160 -25.87 -5.12 -28.62
CA SER A 160 -27.27 -4.90 -29.05
C SER A 160 -28.27 -4.45 -27.99
N ALA A 161 -27.86 -4.13 -26.76
CA ALA A 161 -28.82 -3.87 -25.67
C ALA A 161 -28.98 -2.39 -25.24
N PHE A 162 -28.37 -1.43 -25.90
CA PHE A 162 -28.60 0.00 -25.62
C PHE A 162 -28.84 0.83 -26.89
N GLN A 163 -29.97 0.61 -27.53
CA GLN A 163 -30.58 1.63 -28.39
C GLN A 163 -31.79 2.24 -27.66
N LEU A 164 -31.53 3.25 -26.85
CA LEU A 164 -32.52 4.22 -26.44
C LEU A 164 -32.39 5.46 -27.34
N SER A 165 -33.41 5.73 -28.06
CA SER A 165 -33.60 6.81 -29.01
C SER A 165 -33.17 8.17 -28.43
N ALA A 166 -32.07 8.71 -28.89
CA ALA A 166 -31.71 10.10 -28.71
C ALA A 166 -32.15 10.85 -29.97
N SER A 167 -33.13 11.72 -29.82
CA SER A 167 -33.48 12.74 -30.81
C SER A 167 -32.23 13.58 -31.12
N GLY A 168 -31.90 13.67 -32.40
CA GLY A 168 -30.66 14.23 -32.88
C GLY A 168 -30.47 15.72 -32.60
N GLU A 169 -29.44 16.07 -31.87
CA GLU A 169 -28.64 17.26 -32.06
C GLU A 169 -27.21 16.81 -32.35
N LYS A 170 -26.66 17.27 -33.48
CA LYS A 170 -25.26 17.09 -33.84
C LYS A 170 -24.39 17.69 -32.74
N ARG A 171 -23.77 16.85 -31.88
CA ARG A 171 -22.72 17.31 -30.96
C ARG A 171 -21.60 17.92 -31.81
N THR A 172 -21.31 19.20 -31.61
CA THR A 172 -20.10 19.83 -32.12
C THR A 172 -18.92 19.18 -31.39
N ASP A 173 -17.97 18.64 -32.14
CA ASP A 173 -16.82 17.88 -31.64
C ASP A 173 -16.09 18.63 -30.49
N GLY A 174 -16.01 18.02 -29.32
CA GLY A 174 -15.21 18.52 -28.20
C GLY A 174 -15.86 19.51 -27.23
N ILE A 175 -17.06 20.03 -27.47
CA ILE A 175 -17.74 20.95 -26.54
C ILE A 175 -18.45 20.17 -25.43
N LEU A 176 -18.05 20.42 -24.17
CA LEU A 176 -18.58 19.78 -22.96
C LEU A 176 -19.71 20.63 -22.33
N LEU A 177 -19.52 21.95 -22.31
CA LEU A 177 -20.53 22.92 -21.82
C LEU A 177 -20.52 24.20 -22.67
N GLY A 178 -21.68 24.64 -23.14
CA GLY A 178 -21.82 25.84 -23.98
C GLY A 178 -22.30 25.51 -25.38
N ARG A 179 -22.38 26.55 -26.26
CA ARG A 179 -22.90 26.43 -27.62
C ARG A 179 -21.87 26.63 -28.73
N SER A 180 -20.64 27.02 -28.36
CA SER A 180 -19.54 27.30 -29.30
C SER A 180 -18.22 27.10 -28.69
N HIS A 181 -17.17 26.90 -29.51
CA HIS A 181 -15.78 26.80 -29.01
C HIS A 181 -15.35 28.08 -28.28
N ILE A 182 -14.54 27.87 -27.24
CA ILE A 182 -14.02 28.94 -26.38
C ILE A 182 -12.99 29.76 -27.17
N LYS A 183 -13.30 31.05 -27.40
CA LYS A 183 -12.36 32.02 -28.00
C LYS A 183 -11.70 32.84 -26.88
N GLY A 184 -10.41 33.14 -27.02
CA GLY A 184 -9.63 33.94 -26.06
C GLY A 184 -8.25 33.39 -25.81
N LYS A 185 -7.38 34.26 -25.29
CA LYS A 185 -6.04 33.85 -24.85
C LYS A 185 -6.18 33.02 -23.58
N ILE A 186 -5.47 31.91 -23.51
CA ILE A 186 -5.37 31.08 -22.30
C ILE A 186 -4.45 31.84 -21.34
N SER A 187 -4.91 32.00 -20.11
CA SER A 187 -4.16 32.61 -19.03
C SER A 187 -3.63 31.51 -18.10
N ASP A 188 -2.41 31.70 -17.58
CA ASP A 188 -1.83 30.83 -16.57
C ASP A 188 -2.58 31.00 -15.24
N ILE A 189 -2.92 29.89 -14.57
CA ILE A 189 -3.70 29.92 -13.34
C ILE A 189 -2.97 30.72 -12.24
N SER A 190 -1.64 30.66 -12.18
CA SER A 190 -0.82 31.43 -11.22
C SER A 190 -1.00 32.95 -11.35
N THR A 191 -1.49 33.44 -12.49
CA THR A 191 -1.74 34.90 -12.69
C THR A 191 -3.05 35.38 -12.10
N ILE A 192 -3.91 34.46 -11.66
CA ILE A 192 -5.24 34.77 -11.10
C ILE A 192 -5.07 35.12 -9.62
N ARG A 193 -5.09 36.42 -9.30
CA ARG A 193 -4.88 36.94 -7.92
C ARG A 193 -6.10 37.69 -7.35
N GLU A 194 -7.07 38.02 -8.19
CA GLU A 194 -8.25 38.81 -7.85
C GLU A 194 -9.47 38.39 -8.64
N GLU A 195 -10.63 38.88 -8.28
CA GLU A 195 -11.88 38.68 -9.02
C GLU A 195 -11.80 39.27 -10.42
N GLN A 196 -12.14 38.48 -11.43
CA GLN A 196 -12.13 38.92 -12.83
C GLN A 196 -13.10 38.12 -13.69
N GLY A 197 -13.63 38.76 -14.74
CA GLY A 197 -14.62 38.16 -15.64
C GLY A 197 -14.04 37.65 -16.94
N GLY A 198 -14.68 36.62 -17.49
CA GLY A 198 -14.42 36.13 -18.84
C GLY A 198 -13.07 35.48 -19.07
N ILE A 199 -12.39 35.04 -17.99
CA ILE A 199 -11.08 34.39 -18.07
C ILE A 199 -11.16 33.05 -18.77
N VAL A 200 -10.10 32.69 -19.50
CA VAL A 200 -9.95 31.38 -20.13
C VAL A 200 -8.71 30.71 -19.58
N VAL A 201 -8.88 29.53 -19.01
CA VAL A 201 -7.78 28.67 -18.50
C VAL A 201 -7.83 27.29 -19.17
N GLN A 202 -6.70 26.62 -19.25
CA GLN A 202 -6.61 25.24 -19.71
C GLN A 202 -5.72 24.46 -18.72
N GLY A 203 -6.17 23.30 -18.32
CA GLY A 203 -5.41 22.46 -17.40
C GLY A 203 -5.93 21.03 -17.34
N THR A 204 -5.33 20.25 -16.48
CA THR A 204 -5.70 18.87 -16.19
C THR A 204 -6.69 18.83 -15.03
N VAL A 205 -7.73 18.03 -15.18
CA VAL A 205 -8.70 17.75 -14.12
C VAL A 205 -8.05 16.84 -13.08
N ILE A 206 -7.84 17.35 -11.87
CA ILE A 206 -7.28 16.60 -10.75
C ILE A 206 -8.38 15.78 -10.08
N ASP A 207 -9.56 16.35 -9.94
CA ASP A 207 -10.73 15.71 -9.36
C ASP A 207 -12.00 16.43 -9.80
N CYS A 208 -13.14 15.72 -9.88
CA CYS A 208 -14.42 16.33 -10.18
C CYS A 208 -15.57 15.56 -9.54
N GLU A 209 -16.57 16.30 -9.06
CA GLU A 209 -17.75 15.76 -8.39
C GLU A 209 -19.01 16.49 -8.84
N CYS A 210 -20.13 15.77 -8.94
CA CYS A 210 -21.45 16.35 -9.13
C CYS A 210 -22.33 15.99 -7.94
N ARG A 211 -22.54 16.94 -7.04
CA ARG A 211 -23.35 16.78 -5.83
C ARG A 211 -24.78 17.20 -6.06
N GLU A 212 -25.73 16.32 -5.76
CA GLU A 212 -27.15 16.65 -5.75
C GLU A 212 -27.51 17.54 -4.55
N LEU A 213 -28.33 18.54 -4.80
CA LEU A 213 -28.86 19.46 -3.80
C LEU A 213 -30.37 19.28 -3.70
N ARG A 214 -30.99 19.87 -2.66
CA ARG A 214 -32.46 19.89 -2.54
C ARG A 214 -33.12 20.47 -3.80
N GLU A 215 -34.36 20.09 -4.09
CA GLU A 215 -35.19 20.59 -5.22
C GLU A 215 -34.61 20.25 -6.60
N ASN A 216 -34.03 19.05 -6.77
CA ASN A 216 -33.52 18.58 -8.08
C ASN A 216 -32.42 19.43 -8.70
N ARG A 217 -31.69 20.21 -7.87
CA ARG A 217 -30.53 21.04 -8.27
C ARG A 217 -29.24 20.26 -8.15
N CYS A 218 -28.20 20.67 -8.88
CA CYS A 218 -26.89 20.03 -8.82
C CYS A 218 -25.75 21.05 -8.80
N LEU A 219 -24.73 20.79 -7.97
CA LEU A 219 -23.48 21.54 -7.98
C LEU A 219 -22.37 20.65 -8.53
N PHE A 220 -21.83 21.03 -9.68
CA PHE A 220 -20.61 20.43 -10.22
C PHE A 220 -19.40 21.21 -9.70
N THR A 221 -18.44 20.49 -9.13
CA THR A 221 -17.14 21.02 -8.69
C THR A 221 -16.02 20.27 -9.41
N MET A 222 -14.95 20.97 -9.75
CA MET A 222 -13.79 20.39 -10.44
C MET A 222 -12.52 21.10 -9.98
N LYS A 223 -11.53 20.35 -9.56
CA LYS A 223 -10.18 20.82 -9.30
C LYS A 223 -9.42 20.82 -10.62
N LEU A 224 -8.98 21.98 -11.07
CA LEU A 224 -8.24 22.17 -12.32
C LEU A 224 -6.84 22.71 -12.02
N ALA A 225 -5.82 22.11 -12.59
CA ALA A 225 -4.44 22.60 -12.47
C ALA A 225 -3.74 22.67 -13.84
N ASP A 226 -2.96 23.71 -14.05
CA ASP A 226 -2.03 23.81 -15.17
C ASP A 226 -0.58 23.54 -14.70
N GLU A 227 0.43 24.00 -15.45
CA GLU A 227 1.83 23.85 -15.07
C GLU A 227 2.30 24.91 -14.06
N THR A 228 1.42 25.84 -13.70
CA THR A 228 1.77 27.02 -12.90
C THR A 228 1.09 27.05 -11.56
N ASP A 229 -0.20 26.63 -11.45
CA ASP A 229 -0.97 26.60 -10.21
C ASP A 229 -2.30 25.81 -10.41
N GLY A 230 -3.15 25.76 -9.36
CA GLY A 230 -4.44 25.11 -9.35
C GLY A 230 -5.60 26.06 -9.03
N ILE A 231 -6.81 25.75 -9.50
CA ILE A 231 -8.01 26.51 -9.19
C ILE A 231 -9.24 25.60 -9.07
N LEU A 232 -10.10 25.90 -8.09
CA LEU A 232 -11.39 25.24 -7.95
C LEU A 232 -12.40 25.84 -8.95
N CYS A 233 -12.97 24.99 -9.79
CA CYS A 233 -14.01 25.38 -10.75
C CYS A 233 -15.37 24.91 -10.23
N LYS A 234 -16.40 25.76 -10.35
CA LYS A 234 -17.76 25.43 -9.92
C LYS A 234 -18.78 25.73 -11.00
N LYS A 235 -19.83 24.89 -11.08
CA LYS A 235 -21.02 25.13 -11.91
C LYS A 235 -22.27 24.69 -11.19
N PHE A 236 -23.17 25.61 -11.00
CA PHE A 236 -24.50 25.35 -10.44
C PHE A 236 -25.49 25.06 -11.57
N PHE A 237 -26.29 24.02 -11.39
CA PHE A 237 -27.36 23.64 -12.30
C PHE A 237 -28.71 23.67 -11.58
N GLU A 238 -29.69 24.35 -12.18
CA GLU A 238 -31.07 24.42 -11.67
C GLU A 238 -31.81 23.08 -11.80
N LYS A 239 -31.34 22.19 -12.72
CA LYS A 239 -31.90 20.87 -12.96
C LYS A 239 -30.79 19.85 -13.05
N LYS A 240 -30.99 18.68 -12.40
CA LYS A 240 -30.05 17.54 -12.41
C LYS A 240 -29.78 17.06 -13.85
N GLU A 241 -30.78 17.08 -14.73
CA GLU A 241 -30.64 16.63 -16.12
C GLU A 241 -29.59 17.45 -16.89
N ASP A 242 -29.46 18.76 -16.58
CA ASP A 242 -28.43 19.59 -17.21
C ASP A 242 -27.02 19.27 -16.77
N ALA A 243 -26.84 18.75 -15.55
CA ALA A 243 -25.56 18.30 -15.05
C ALA A 243 -25.05 17.01 -15.73
N GLN A 244 -25.97 16.20 -16.30
CA GLN A 244 -25.61 15.00 -17.07
C GLN A 244 -24.69 15.31 -18.26
N LYS A 245 -24.69 16.54 -18.77
CA LYS A 245 -23.77 16.99 -19.82
C LYS A 245 -22.28 16.89 -19.41
N LEU A 246 -22.01 16.99 -18.12
CA LEU A 246 -20.65 16.94 -17.55
C LEU A 246 -20.24 15.57 -17.00
N THR A 247 -21.07 14.52 -17.11
CA THR A 247 -20.72 13.16 -16.71
C THR A 247 -19.54 12.56 -17.49
N GLY A 248 -19.23 13.14 -18.66
CA GLY A 248 -18.06 12.77 -19.45
C GLY A 248 -16.74 13.38 -18.99
N VAL A 249 -16.75 14.32 -18.02
CA VAL A 249 -15.52 14.89 -17.44
C VAL A 249 -14.96 13.91 -16.43
N LYS A 250 -13.69 13.55 -16.59
CA LYS A 250 -13.01 12.56 -15.74
C LYS A 250 -11.67 13.09 -15.25
N LYS A 251 -11.19 12.53 -14.14
CA LYS A 251 -9.81 12.74 -13.66
C LYS A 251 -8.81 12.51 -14.79
N ASN A 252 -7.73 13.28 -14.81
CA ASN A 252 -6.65 13.30 -15.80
C ASN A 252 -7.05 13.78 -17.21
N MET A 253 -8.27 14.28 -17.40
CA MET A 253 -8.69 14.86 -18.67
C MET A 253 -8.21 16.32 -18.80
N THR A 254 -7.63 16.69 -19.92
CA THR A 254 -7.33 18.11 -20.21
C THR A 254 -8.58 18.82 -20.68
N VAL A 255 -8.94 19.91 -20.01
CA VAL A 255 -10.10 20.75 -20.37
C VAL A 255 -9.71 22.21 -20.49
N LYS A 256 -10.38 22.92 -21.42
CA LYS A 256 -10.31 24.36 -21.53
C LYS A 256 -11.62 24.95 -21.00
N VAL A 257 -11.51 25.88 -20.08
CA VAL A 257 -12.64 26.42 -19.32
C VAL A 257 -12.67 27.93 -19.47
N ARG A 258 -13.85 28.49 -19.68
CA ARG A 258 -14.12 29.93 -19.59
C ARG A 258 -15.10 30.20 -18.47
N GLY A 259 -14.83 31.25 -17.69
CA GLY A 259 -15.71 31.60 -16.58
C GLY A 259 -15.35 32.91 -15.93
N ASN A 260 -15.97 33.18 -14.79
CA ASN A 260 -15.69 34.36 -13.95
C ASN A 260 -15.07 33.90 -12.64
N VAL A 261 -13.97 34.51 -12.27
CA VAL A 261 -13.32 34.27 -10.97
C VAL A 261 -13.98 35.15 -9.92
N GLN A 262 -14.37 34.54 -8.80
CA GLN A 262 -15.01 35.23 -7.67
C GLN A 262 -14.51 34.65 -6.35
N LEU A 263 -14.54 35.46 -5.30
CA LEU A 263 -14.27 35.00 -3.95
C LEU A 263 -15.44 34.14 -3.45
N ASP A 264 -15.17 32.90 -3.13
CA ASP A 264 -16.17 31.96 -2.62
C ASP A 264 -16.35 32.12 -1.11
N LYS A 265 -17.59 32.42 -0.69
CA LYS A 265 -17.94 32.65 0.74
C LYS A 265 -17.76 31.39 1.63
N PHE A 266 -17.75 30.19 1.03
CA PHE A 266 -17.67 28.94 1.77
C PHE A 266 -16.22 28.45 1.93
N THR A 267 -15.39 28.66 0.88
CA THR A 267 -13.99 28.21 0.87
C THR A 267 -13.02 29.33 1.24
N GLY A 268 -13.47 30.60 1.21
CA GLY A 268 -12.62 31.76 1.44
C GLY A 268 -11.55 32.02 0.36
N GLY A 269 -11.55 31.22 -0.72
CA GLY A 269 -10.61 31.31 -1.83
C GLY A 269 -11.24 31.76 -3.13
N LEU A 270 -10.41 32.08 -4.14
CA LEU A 270 -10.86 32.37 -5.49
C LEU A 270 -11.35 31.08 -6.18
N VAL A 271 -12.54 31.13 -6.78
CA VAL A 271 -13.10 30.03 -7.57
C VAL A 271 -13.50 30.51 -8.96
N LEU A 272 -13.35 29.64 -9.95
CA LEU A 272 -13.78 29.88 -11.32
C LEU A 272 -15.20 29.35 -11.54
N ASN A 273 -16.18 30.25 -11.65
CA ASN A 273 -17.55 29.90 -12.02
C ASN A 273 -17.65 29.62 -13.52
N ILE A 274 -17.86 28.37 -13.88
CA ILE A 274 -17.78 27.90 -15.26
C ILE A 274 -18.95 28.43 -16.08
N SER A 275 -18.66 29.08 -17.21
CA SER A 275 -19.66 29.49 -18.22
C SER A 275 -19.59 28.60 -19.47
N GLN A 276 -18.42 28.18 -19.89
CA GLN A 276 -18.19 27.29 -21.03
C GLN A 276 -17.06 26.30 -20.70
N MET A 277 -17.12 25.10 -21.24
CA MET A 277 -16.06 24.08 -21.14
C MET A 277 -15.96 23.30 -22.43
N GLU A 278 -14.77 23.06 -22.89
CA GLU A 278 -14.48 22.17 -24.01
C GLU A 278 -13.29 21.27 -23.70
N GLN A 279 -13.17 20.19 -24.41
CA GLN A 279 -11.99 19.33 -24.32
C GLN A 279 -10.76 20.14 -24.75
N GLY A 280 -9.78 20.24 -23.88
CA GLY A 280 -8.52 20.90 -24.13
C GLY A 280 -7.65 20.08 -25.08
N LYS A 281 -6.79 20.75 -25.81
CA LYS A 281 -5.70 20.04 -26.49
C LYS A 281 -4.65 19.70 -25.47
N GLU A 282 -4.41 18.43 -25.26
CA GLU A 282 -3.20 18.02 -24.54
C GLU A 282 -1.99 18.61 -25.27
N LYS A 283 -1.10 19.24 -24.53
CA LYS A 283 0.27 19.44 -25.02
C LYS A 283 0.94 18.05 -25.01
N LYS A 284 0.60 17.20 -25.97
CA LYS A 284 1.37 15.99 -26.17
C LYS A 284 2.74 16.42 -26.69
N ILE A 285 3.70 16.48 -25.80
CA ILE A 285 5.08 16.36 -26.21
C ILE A 285 5.16 14.93 -26.77
N ASN A 286 5.34 14.82 -28.07
CA ASN A 286 5.36 13.51 -28.72
C ASN A 286 6.76 12.95 -28.53
N HIS A 287 6.96 12.21 -27.46
CA HIS A 287 8.18 11.47 -27.24
C HIS A 287 8.17 10.23 -28.14
N GLU A 288 8.86 10.32 -29.25
CA GLU A 288 9.07 9.22 -30.20
C GLU A 288 10.55 9.09 -30.50
N ASP A 289 11.06 7.89 -30.45
CA ASP A 289 12.37 7.56 -31.00
C ASP A 289 12.21 7.25 -32.48
N MET A 290 12.77 8.11 -33.34
CA MET A 290 12.62 8.03 -34.79
C MET A 290 13.81 7.35 -35.48
N ALA A 291 14.78 6.87 -34.70
CA ALA A 291 15.96 6.22 -35.21
C ALA A 291 15.60 4.94 -36.02
N GLU A 292 16.19 4.77 -37.17
CA GLU A 292 16.06 3.56 -38.00
C GLU A 292 16.55 2.32 -37.23
N THR A 293 17.60 2.51 -36.43
CA THR A 293 18.17 1.47 -35.55
C THR A 293 18.19 1.97 -34.10
N PRO A 294 17.15 1.71 -33.34
CA PRO A 294 17.07 2.16 -31.94
C PRO A 294 18.12 1.50 -31.04
N ARG A 295 18.59 2.27 -30.05
CA ARG A 295 19.50 1.82 -28.97
C ARG A 295 18.82 0.91 -27.97
N VAL A 296 19.58 0.36 -27.04
CA VAL A 296 19.06 -0.33 -25.85
C VAL A 296 19.48 0.45 -24.60
N GLU A 297 18.53 0.73 -23.69
CA GLU A 297 18.89 1.24 -22.38
C GLU A 297 19.29 0.09 -21.46
N LEU A 298 20.49 0.20 -20.85
CA LEU A 298 21.08 -0.83 -19.99
C LEU A 298 21.13 -0.43 -18.52
N HIS A 299 20.80 0.84 -18.17
CA HIS A 299 20.88 1.38 -16.81
C HIS A 299 19.65 2.25 -16.50
N LEU A 300 18.67 1.69 -15.77
CA LEU A 300 17.39 2.34 -15.53
C LEU A 300 16.79 1.92 -14.18
N HIS A 301 16.23 2.91 -13.47
CA HIS A 301 15.63 2.77 -12.14
C HIS A 301 14.13 3.01 -12.18
N THR A 302 13.38 2.06 -11.60
CA THR A 302 11.93 2.16 -11.43
C THR A 302 11.57 2.80 -10.08
N LYS A 303 10.26 2.93 -9.81
CA LYS A 303 9.76 3.30 -8.47
C LYS A 303 10.14 2.32 -7.35
N MET A 304 10.81 1.20 -7.65
CA MET A 304 11.37 0.29 -6.65
C MET A 304 12.74 0.76 -6.13
N SER A 305 13.42 1.66 -6.82
CA SER A 305 14.51 2.47 -6.28
C SER A 305 13.94 3.64 -5.46
N LEU A 306 14.62 4.01 -4.35
CA LEU A 306 14.12 5.06 -3.46
C LEU A 306 14.02 6.44 -4.13
N ASP A 307 14.81 6.68 -5.16
CA ASP A 307 14.94 7.92 -5.92
C ASP A 307 14.49 7.80 -7.38
N GLY A 308 13.95 6.64 -7.77
CA GLY A 308 13.40 6.39 -9.09
C GLY A 308 11.91 6.77 -9.19
N LEU A 309 11.53 7.42 -10.28
CA LEU A 309 10.14 7.82 -10.56
C LEU A 309 9.50 7.02 -11.69
N ILE A 310 10.24 6.15 -12.37
CA ILE A 310 9.75 5.46 -13.56
C ILE A 310 8.72 4.39 -13.14
N ASP A 311 7.51 4.54 -13.65
CA ASP A 311 6.45 3.54 -13.49
C ASP A 311 6.73 2.32 -14.38
N ASN A 312 6.49 1.11 -13.83
CA ASN A 312 6.78 -0.14 -14.52
C ASN A 312 6.00 -0.27 -15.85
N GLU A 313 4.73 0.14 -15.89
CA GLU A 313 3.93 0.07 -17.12
C GLU A 313 4.35 1.14 -18.12
N GLU A 314 4.67 2.34 -17.66
CA GLU A 314 5.10 3.42 -18.52
C GLU A 314 6.39 3.09 -19.27
N ILE A 315 7.40 2.53 -18.59
CA ILE A 315 8.67 2.19 -19.25
C ILE A 315 8.48 1.08 -20.29
N ILE A 316 7.78 0.00 -19.96
CA ILE A 316 7.59 -1.12 -20.89
C ILE A 316 6.78 -0.67 -22.11
N ARG A 317 5.72 0.11 -21.92
CA ARG A 317 4.90 0.69 -22.97
C ARG A 317 5.71 1.66 -23.85
N THR A 318 6.57 2.49 -23.24
CA THR A 318 7.42 3.46 -23.97
C THR A 318 8.48 2.75 -24.81
N ALA A 319 9.20 1.77 -24.24
CA ALA A 319 10.19 0.98 -24.96
C ALA A 319 9.56 0.24 -26.16
N ALA A 320 8.37 -0.36 -25.97
CA ALA A 320 7.63 -1.01 -27.05
C ALA A 320 7.18 0.00 -28.13
N LYS A 321 6.68 1.20 -27.74
CA LYS A 321 6.30 2.28 -28.67
C LYS A 321 7.50 2.78 -29.47
N TRP A 322 8.65 2.92 -28.84
CA TRP A 322 9.92 3.34 -29.44
C TRP A 322 10.61 2.24 -30.25
N LYS A 323 10.05 1.01 -30.21
CA LYS A 323 10.62 -0.18 -30.87
C LYS A 323 12.04 -0.50 -30.42
N HIS A 324 12.38 -0.18 -29.19
CA HIS A 324 13.66 -0.57 -28.61
C HIS A 324 13.75 -2.11 -28.59
N PRO A 325 14.87 -2.71 -29.04
CA PRO A 325 15.02 -4.17 -29.08
C PRO A 325 14.88 -4.83 -27.70
N ALA A 326 15.31 -4.13 -26.65
CA ALA A 326 15.19 -4.50 -25.25
C ALA A 326 15.30 -3.26 -24.36
N VAL A 327 14.95 -3.42 -23.08
CA VAL A 327 15.23 -2.44 -22.02
C VAL A 327 15.67 -3.20 -20.77
N ALA A 328 16.71 -2.73 -20.10
CA ALA A 328 17.15 -3.28 -18.81
C ALA A 328 16.45 -2.57 -17.65
N ILE A 329 16.16 -3.33 -16.59
CA ILE A 329 15.66 -2.83 -15.31
C ILE A 329 16.73 -3.12 -14.26
N THR A 330 17.30 -2.07 -13.65
CA THR A 330 18.50 -2.16 -12.81
C THR A 330 18.36 -1.37 -11.52
N ASP A 331 17.29 -1.60 -10.77
CA ASP A 331 17.01 -0.92 -9.51
C ASP A 331 18.15 -1.05 -8.48
N HIS A 332 18.32 -0.04 -7.61
CA HIS A 332 19.36 0.01 -6.58
C HIS A 332 19.22 -1.11 -5.53
N GLY A 333 20.10 -2.11 -5.59
CA GLY A 333 20.24 -3.20 -4.63
C GLY A 333 19.02 -4.11 -4.49
N VAL A 334 18.00 -3.96 -5.35
CA VAL A 334 16.74 -4.70 -5.31
C VAL A 334 16.27 -5.13 -6.69
N ILE A 335 15.36 -6.12 -6.73
CA ILE A 335 14.77 -6.61 -7.97
C ILE A 335 13.25 -6.75 -7.87
N GLN A 336 12.64 -5.94 -7.04
CA GLN A 336 11.23 -6.06 -6.64
C GLN A 336 10.25 -5.76 -7.79
N ALA A 337 10.69 -5.09 -8.85
CA ALA A 337 9.89 -4.81 -10.04
C ALA A 337 9.66 -6.04 -10.93
N PHE A 338 10.50 -7.08 -10.84
CA PHE A 338 10.54 -8.19 -11.82
C PHE A 338 9.21 -8.89 -12.08
N PRO A 339 8.42 -9.27 -11.07
CA PRO A 339 7.15 -9.96 -11.31
C PRO A 339 6.15 -9.13 -12.13
N GLN A 340 6.01 -7.84 -11.79
CA GLN A 340 5.12 -6.95 -12.52
C GLN A 340 5.64 -6.67 -13.93
N ILE A 341 6.94 -6.45 -14.07
CA ILE A 341 7.62 -6.24 -15.36
C ILE A 341 7.42 -7.46 -16.29
N GLN A 342 7.51 -8.69 -15.78
CA GLN A 342 7.23 -9.90 -16.58
C GLN A 342 5.83 -9.86 -17.20
N THR A 343 4.82 -9.55 -16.40
CA THR A 343 3.43 -9.47 -16.88
C THR A 343 3.27 -8.37 -17.94
N LEU A 344 3.89 -7.22 -17.73
CA LEU A 344 3.84 -6.09 -18.64
C LEU A 344 4.64 -6.36 -19.92
N ALA A 345 5.81 -7.01 -19.81
CA ALA A 345 6.62 -7.43 -20.96
C ALA A 345 5.82 -8.34 -21.91
N ALA A 346 5.10 -9.33 -21.34
CA ALA A 346 4.22 -10.17 -22.11
C ALA A 346 3.05 -9.40 -22.74
N LYS A 347 2.41 -8.47 -21.99
CA LYS A 347 1.30 -7.62 -22.45
C LYS A 347 1.68 -6.76 -23.66
N TYR A 348 2.87 -6.18 -23.66
CA TYR A 348 3.32 -5.25 -24.71
C TYR A 348 4.27 -5.87 -25.74
N GLY A 349 4.64 -7.13 -25.58
CA GLY A 349 5.58 -7.85 -26.47
C GLY A 349 7.01 -7.29 -26.42
N GLN A 350 7.44 -6.73 -25.27
CA GLN A 350 8.73 -6.09 -25.08
C GLN A 350 9.73 -7.02 -24.42
N LYS A 351 10.92 -7.19 -25.03
CA LYS A 351 12.04 -7.88 -24.37
C LYS A 351 12.57 -7.05 -23.21
N VAL A 352 12.70 -7.66 -22.03
CA VAL A 352 13.31 -7.06 -20.85
C VAL A 352 14.57 -7.82 -20.45
N ILE A 353 15.60 -7.08 -20.09
CA ILE A 353 16.82 -7.59 -19.46
C ILE A 353 16.70 -7.36 -17.96
N TYR A 354 16.67 -8.44 -17.19
CA TYR A 354 16.51 -8.40 -15.74
C TYR A 354 17.88 -8.21 -15.09
N GLY A 355 18.04 -7.11 -14.35
CA GLY A 355 19.29 -6.75 -13.73
C GLY A 355 19.11 -6.00 -12.40
N MET A 356 20.23 -5.57 -11.84
CA MET A 356 20.28 -4.81 -10.59
C MET A 356 21.53 -3.92 -10.60
N GLU A 357 21.42 -2.69 -10.12
CA GLU A 357 22.57 -1.93 -9.70
C GLU A 357 22.95 -2.30 -8.27
N GLY A 358 24.09 -2.94 -8.09
CA GLY A 358 24.57 -3.44 -6.81
C GLY A 358 25.59 -2.53 -6.15
N TYR A 359 25.88 -2.76 -4.88
CA TYR A 359 26.85 -2.02 -4.07
C TYR A 359 28.10 -2.89 -3.83
N LEU A 360 29.09 -2.75 -4.72
CA LEU A 360 30.32 -3.51 -4.73
C LEU A 360 31.24 -3.06 -3.58
N ILE A 361 31.84 -4.04 -2.88
CA ILE A 361 32.95 -3.86 -1.95
C ILE A 361 34.03 -4.90 -2.23
N ASP A 362 35.30 -4.58 -1.96
CA ASP A 362 36.41 -5.51 -2.22
C ASP A 362 36.45 -6.65 -1.22
N GLU A 363 36.39 -6.34 0.06
CA GLU A 363 36.48 -7.31 1.15
C GLU A 363 35.34 -7.16 2.14
N VAL A 364 35.02 -8.27 2.79
CA VAL A 364 34.02 -8.26 3.88
C VAL A 364 34.64 -7.59 5.09
N PRO A 365 34.06 -6.50 5.62
CA PRO A 365 34.60 -5.86 6.82
C PRO A 365 34.63 -6.83 8.00
N GLU A 366 35.73 -6.89 8.75
CA GLU A 366 35.83 -7.66 9.99
C GLU A 366 34.85 -7.15 11.05
N ASP A 367 34.68 -5.83 11.12
CA ASP A 367 33.68 -5.19 11.99
C ASP A 367 32.32 -5.09 11.27
N ILE A 368 31.46 -5.97 11.70
CA ILE A 368 30.09 -6.09 11.16
C ILE A 368 29.22 -4.84 11.45
N ASP A 369 29.54 -4.06 12.47
CA ASP A 369 28.74 -2.90 12.91
C ASP A 369 29.30 -1.54 12.43
N SER A 370 30.33 -1.53 11.58
CA SER A 370 30.90 -0.29 11.04
C SER A 370 29.99 0.32 9.97
N ASP A 371 29.38 1.46 10.27
CA ASP A 371 28.47 2.20 9.38
C ASP A 371 29.20 2.96 8.24
N ARG A 372 30.53 2.93 8.21
CA ARG A 372 31.37 3.73 7.28
C ARG A 372 31.97 2.91 6.14
N GLN A 373 31.24 1.94 5.59
CA GLN A 373 31.76 1.14 4.48
C GLN A 373 31.68 1.94 3.18
N GLN A 374 32.83 2.18 2.53
CA GLN A 374 32.86 2.67 1.16
C GLN A 374 32.44 1.56 0.20
N TYR A 375 31.60 1.90 -0.76
CA TYR A 375 31.14 1.00 -1.81
C TYR A 375 31.20 1.69 -3.18
N SER A 376 31.17 0.89 -4.24
CA SER A 376 31.04 1.34 -5.62
C SER A 376 29.82 0.73 -6.25
N HIS A 377 29.24 1.39 -7.24
CA HIS A 377 28.12 0.84 -8.01
C HIS A 377 28.61 -0.17 -9.05
N ILE A 378 27.81 -1.19 -9.32
CA ILE A 378 28.06 -2.21 -10.36
C ILE A 378 26.71 -2.65 -10.95
N ILE A 379 26.65 -2.76 -12.27
CA ILE A 379 25.46 -3.31 -12.93
C ILE A 379 25.61 -4.83 -13.08
N LEU A 380 24.57 -5.57 -12.70
CA LEU A 380 24.46 -7.01 -12.83
C LEU A 380 23.28 -7.31 -13.75
N LEU A 381 23.53 -7.89 -14.94
CA LEU A 381 22.49 -8.30 -15.89
C LEU A 381 22.42 -9.81 -15.98
N ALA A 382 21.22 -10.39 -15.91
CA ALA A 382 21.00 -11.83 -16.10
C ALA A 382 21.00 -12.15 -17.61
N LYS A 383 21.95 -12.99 -18.05
CA LYS A 383 22.02 -13.49 -19.44
C LYS A 383 21.01 -14.59 -19.71
N ASN A 384 20.77 -15.44 -18.72
CA ASN A 384 19.92 -16.61 -18.80
C ASN A 384 19.32 -16.96 -17.43
N ILE A 385 18.57 -18.06 -17.36
CA ILE A 385 17.93 -18.49 -16.11
C ILE A 385 18.92 -18.80 -14.99
N THR A 386 20.11 -19.30 -15.29
CA THR A 386 21.18 -19.54 -14.30
C THR A 386 21.63 -18.22 -13.69
N GLY A 387 21.89 -17.20 -14.55
CA GLY A 387 22.21 -15.86 -14.08
C GLY A 387 21.11 -15.24 -13.23
N LEU A 388 19.84 -15.41 -13.61
CA LEU A 388 18.74 -14.93 -12.79
C LEU A 388 18.70 -15.60 -11.42
N ARG A 389 18.94 -16.92 -11.31
CA ARG A 389 19.02 -17.63 -10.03
C ARG A 389 20.20 -17.16 -9.17
N ASN A 390 21.33 -16.93 -9.81
CA ASN A 390 22.50 -16.37 -9.15
C ASN A 390 22.25 -14.95 -8.66
N LEU A 391 21.55 -14.12 -9.45
CA LEU A 391 21.12 -12.79 -9.02
C LEU A 391 20.19 -12.86 -7.78
N TYR A 392 19.23 -13.80 -7.74
CA TYR A 392 18.37 -14.01 -6.58
C TYR A 392 19.17 -14.39 -5.32
N ARG A 393 20.18 -15.25 -5.44
CA ARG A 393 21.07 -15.61 -4.35
C ARG A 393 21.91 -14.44 -3.89
N LEU A 394 22.49 -13.66 -4.83
CA LEU A 394 23.21 -12.43 -4.52
C LEU A 394 22.35 -11.42 -3.76
N VAL A 395 21.12 -11.18 -4.20
CA VAL A 395 20.16 -10.32 -3.49
C VAL A 395 19.89 -10.86 -2.09
N THR A 396 19.62 -12.15 -1.94
CA THR A 396 19.40 -12.76 -0.61
C THR A 396 20.61 -12.57 0.31
N LEU A 397 21.80 -12.84 -0.19
CA LEU A 397 23.03 -12.74 0.63
C LEU A 397 23.35 -11.28 0.98
N SER A 398 23.18 -10.35 0.04
CA SER A 398 23.39 -8.92 0.30
C SER A 398 22.44 -8.37 1.37
N HIS A 399 21.15 -8.83 1.38
CA HIS A 399 20.16 -8.38 2.35
C HIS A 399 20.22 -9.10 3.70
N LEU A 400 20.60 -10.39 3.75
CA LEU A 400 20.61 -11.15 4.99
C LEU A 400 21.99 -11.16 5.67
N LYS A 401 23.08 -11.25 4.90
CA LYS A 401 24.42 -11.41 5.43
C LYS A 401 25.24 -10.13 5.39
N TYR A 402 25.14 -9.39 4.28
CA TYR A 402 26.03 -8.26 4.02
C TYR A 402 25.32 -6.89 4.05
N TYR A 403 24.13 -6.80 4.61
CA TYR A 403 23.40 -5.54 4.74
C TYR A 403 24.06 -4.61 5.77
N ARG A 404 24.43 -3.40 5.32
CA ARG A 404 24.97 -2.30 6.13
C ARG A 404 24.40 -1.01 5.56
N LYS A 405 23.32 -0.45 6.09
CA LYS A 405 22.58 0.64 5.44
C LYS A 405 22.24 0.35 3.96
N ARG A 406 23.09 -0.38 3.23
CA ARG A 406 22.94 -0.85 1.85
C ARG A 406 23.17 -2.37 1.78
N PRO A 407 22.57 -3.05 0.80
CA PRO A 407 22.81 -4.47 0.54
C PRO A 407 24.14 -4.64 -0.21
N LEU A 408 25.24 -4.80 0.52
CA LEU A 408 26.59 -4.85 -0.04
C LEU A 408 26.90 -6.18 -0.73
N LEU A 409 27.73 -6.11 -1.76
CA LEU A 409 28.17 -7.26 -2.59
C LEU A 409 29.70 -7.36 -2.56
N PRO A 410 30.26 -8.23 -1.74
CA PRO A 410 31.71 -8.50 -1.74
C PRO A 410 32.16 -9.07 -3.09
N ARG A 411 33.30 -8.59 -3.61
CA ARG A 411 33.88 -9.07 -4.88
C ARG A 411 34.05 -10.59 -4.96
N PRO A 412 34.56 -11.30 -3.92
CA PRO A 412 34.64 -12.76 -3.97
C PRO A 412 33.26 -13.43 -4.14
N LEU A 413 32.20 -12.83 -3.60
CA LEU A 413 30.83 -13.34 -3.78
C LEU A 413 30.35 -13.18 -5.23
N LEU A 414 30.67 -12.05 -5.87
CA LEU A 414 30.36 -11.83 -7.29
C LEU A 414 31.12 -12.82 -8.18
N GLU A 415 32.38 -13.14 -7.88
CA GLU A 415 33.17 -14.13 -8.60
C GLU A 415 32.56 -15.54 -8.46
N GLU A 416 32.11 -15.92 -7.25
CA GLU A 416 31.43 -17.21 -6.98
C GLU A 416 30.14 -17.38 -7.80
N PHE A 417 29.34 -16.33 -7.93
CA PHE A 417 28.02 -16.37 -8.62
C PHE A 417 28.06 -15.77 -10.04
N ARG A 418 29.23 -15.66 -10.67
CA ARG A 418 29.40 -15.02 -11.98
C ARG A 418 28.67 -15.73 -13.13
N ASP A 419 28.48 -17.05 -13.04
CA ASP A 419 27.91 -17.81 -14.13
C ASP A 419 26.50 -17.31 -14.51
N GLY A 420 26.28 -17.10 -15.82
CA GLY A 420 25.04 -16.56 -16.35
C GLY A 420 24.80 -15.08 -16.10
N LEU A 421 25.70 -14.37 -15.43
CA LEU A 421 25.65 -12.92 -15.22
C LEU A 421 26.58 -12.17 -16.15
N MET A 422 26.29 -10.90 -16.39
CA MET A 422 27.09 -9.92 -17.10
C MET A 422 27.26 -8.68 -16.20
N TYR A 423 28.49 -8.17 -16.11
CA TYR A 423 28.83 -7.06 -15.23
C TYR A 423 29.12 -5.79 -16.02
N GLY A 424 28.44 -4.68 -15.68
CA GLY A 424 28.67 -3.34 -16.19
C GLY A 424 29.35 -2.44 -15.15
N SER A 425 30.13 -1.48 -15.60
CA SER A 425 30.91 -0.59 -14.72
C SER A 425 30.07 0.47 -14.00
N ALA A 426 28.78 0.54 -14.26
CA ALA A 426 27.82 1.51 -13.71
C ALA A 426 28.16 2.99 -14.00
N CYS A 427 27.65 3.91 -13.17
CA CYS A 427 27.72 5.35 -13.31
C CYS A 427 28.99 5.96 -12.67
N VAL A 428 28.96 7.27 -12.42
CA VAL A 428 30.04 8.02 -11.71
C VAL A 428 30.39 7.41 -10.34
N MET A 429 29.46 6.71 -9.71
CA MET A 429 29.68 6.00 -8.44
C MET A 429 30.34 4.63 -8.65
N GLY A 430 30.52 4.17 -9.88
CA GLY A 430 31.22 2.93 -10.20
C GLY A 430 32.71 3.02 -9.91
N GLU A 431 33.32 1.90 -9.54
CA GLU A 431 34.76 1.79 -9.24
C GLU A 431 35.61 2.25 -10.42
N PHE A 432 35.29 1.80 -11.63
CA PHE A 432 36.04 2.10 -12.83
C PHE A 432 36.05 3.59 -13.16
N PHE A 433 34.88 4.25 -13.15
CA PHE A 433 34.82 5.69 -13.44
C PHE A 433 35.54 6.51 -12.36
N ARG A 434 35.44 6.10 -11.08
CA ARG A 434 36.18 6.75 -9.99
C ARG A 434 37.70 6.61 -10.16
N ALA A 435 38.20 5.47 -10.62
CA ALA A 435 39.61 5.27 -10.93
C ALA A 435 40.07 6.20 -12.08
N VAL A 436 39.27 6.37 -13.12
CA VAL A 436 39.51 7.36 -14.19
C VAL A 436 39.54 8.77 -13.62
N LEU A 437 38.58 9.13 -12.77
CA LEU A 437 38.46 10.43 -12.14
C LEU A 437 39.63 10.74 -11.20
N ASN A 438 40.18 9.72 -10.54
CA ASN A 438 41.38 9.86 -9.69
C ASN A 438 42.68 9.97 -10.50
N GLY A 439 42.65 9.71 -11.82
CA GLY A 439 43.84 9.76 -12.68
C GLY A 439 44.76 8.54 -12.54
N ASP A 440 44.18 7.36 -12.27
CA ASP A 440 44.95 6.13 -12.15
C ASP A 440 45.64 5.78 -13.48
N SER A 441 46.71 4.98 -13.41
CA SER A 441 47.49 4.63 -14.59
C SER A 441 46.72 3.78 -15.60
N ASP A 442 47.08 3.82 -16.87
CA ASP A 442 46.45 3.01 -17.92
C ASP A 442 46.50 1.52 -17.61
N GLU A 443 47.59 1.05 -17.02
CA GLU A 443 47.80 -0.34 -16.65
C GLU A 443 46.76 -0.76 -15.58
N GLU A 444 46.54 0.09 -14.60
CA GLU A 444 45.57 -0.16 -13.54
C GLU A 444 44.13 -0.09 -14.06
N LEU A 445 43.81 0.91 -14.88
CA LEU A 445 42.49 1.05 -15.53
C LEU A 445 42.18 -0.14 -16.44
N ILE A 446 43.15 -0.65 -17.21
CA ILE A 446 42.98 -1.86 -18.01
C ILE A 446 42.77 -3.09 -17.15
N ARG A 447 43.44 -3.18 -15.99
CA ARG A 447 43.27 -4.28 -15.04
C ARG A 447 41.84 -4.26 -14.48
N LEU A 448 41.35 -3.10 -14.05
CA LEU A 448 39.99 -2.91 -13.54
C LEU A 448 38.93 -3.20 -14.62
N ALA A 449 39.14 -2.67 -15.84
CA ALA A 449 38.19 -2.89 -16.95
C ALA A 449 37.92 -4.36 -17.24
N LYS A 450 38.93 -5.25 -17.09
CA LYS A 450 38.80 -6.70 -17.33
C LYS A 450 37.88 -7.43 -16.35
N PHE A 451 37.50 -6.81 -15.24
CA PHE A 451 36.49 -7.37 -14.33
C PHE A 451 35.09 -7.27 -14.92
N TYR A 452 34.83 -6.28 -15.77
CA TYR A 452 33.54 -5.98 -16.37
C TYR A 452 33.40 -6.61 -17.75
N ASP A 453 32.17 -6.93 -18.13
CA ASP A 453 31.81 -7.41 -19.48
C ASP A 453 31.58 -6.22 -20.44
N TYR A 454 31.22 -5.04 -19.88
CA TYR A 454 31.13 -3.79 -20.60
C TYR A 454 31.37 -2.59 -19.66
N LEU A 455 31.82 -1.47 -20.23
CA LEU A 455 31.99 -0.21 -19.50
C LEU A 455 30.86 0.75 -19.88
N GLU A 456 30.55 1.68 -18.99
CA GLU A 456 29.51 2.68 -19.23
C GLU A 456 30.07 4.09 -19.30
N VAL A 457 29.47 4.91 -20.17
CA VAL A 457 29.61 6.36 -20.18
C VAL A 457 28.21 6.98 -20.20
N GLN A 458 28.03 8.09 -19.49
CA GLN A 458 26.77 8.81 -19.40
C GLN A 458 26.83 10.18 -20.09
N PRO A 459 25.68 10.80 -20.41
CA PRO A 459 25.58 12.19 -20.83
C PRO A 459 26.31 13.11 -19.87
N LEU A 460 26.91 14.18 -20.41
CA LEU A 460 27.68 15.10 -19.57
C LEU A 460 26.89 15.74 -18.45
N GLY A 461 25.58 15.97 -18.68
CA GLY A 461 24.66 16.51 -17.68
C GLY A 461 24.55 15.64 -16.43
N ASN A 462 24.66 14.30 -16.55
CA ASN A 462 24.61 13.39 -15.41
C ASN A 462 25.77 13.63 -14.43
N ASN A 463 26.91 14.10 -14.94
CA ASN A 463 28.15 14.31 -14.18
C ASN A 463 28.50 15.81 -14.02
N GLU A 464 27.60 16.75 -14.38
CA GLU A 464 27.85 18.19 -14.35
C GLU A 464 28.10 18.72 -12.92
N PHE A 465 27.57 18.04 -11.89
CA PHE A 465 27.81 18.37 -10.49
C PHE A 465 29.30 18.33 -10.10
N LEU A 466 30.12 17.50 -10.78
CA LEU A 466 31.57 17.43 -10.55
C LEU A 466 32.27 18.78 -10.79
N LEU A 467 31.69 19.66 -11.62
CA LEU A 467 32.22 21.01 -11.87
C LEU A 467 32.15 21.95 -10.67
N TYR A 468 31.34 21.60 -9.67
CA TYR A 468 31.01 22.44 -8.51
C TYR A 468 31.48 21.85 -7.20
N GLU A 469 32.13 20.69 -7.22
CA GLU A 469 32.63 20.02 -6.02
C GLU A 469 34.13 20.32 -5.80
N ASP A 470 34.49 20.92 -4.67
CA ASP A 470 35.87 21.26 -4.30
C ASP A 470 36.84 20.06 -4.34
N LYS A 471 36.30 18.85 -4.07
CA LYS A 471 37.07 17.60 -4.13
C LYS A 471 37.64 17.32 -5.53
N TYR A 472 36.99 17.80 -6.57
CA TYR A 472 37.35 17.57 -7.97
C TYR A 472 37.78 18.87 -8.66
N ALA A 473 38.52 19.75 -7.96
CA ALA A 473 38.96 21.04 -8.44
C ALA A 473 39.74 21.01 -9.77
N ALA A 474 40.25 19.88 -10.21
CA ALA A 474 40.86 19.69 -11.52
C ALA A 474 39.85 19.64 -12.68
N ILE A 475 38.56 19.42 -12.41
CA ILE A 475 37.50 19.35 -13.41
C ILE A 475 36.74 20.68 -13.35
N MET A 476 37.00 21.55 -14.30
CA MET A 476 36.50 22.93 -14.29
C MET A 476 35.53 23.24 -15.43
N THR A 477 35.47 22.40 -16.45
CA THR A 477 34.72 22.69 -17.68
C THR A 477 34.03 21.44 -18.21
N LYS A 478 32.98 21.66 -19.02
CA LYS A 478 32.34 20.57 -19.78
C LYS A 478 33.34 19.80 -20.69
N LYS A 479 34.44 20.45 -21.13
CA LYS A 479 35.46 19.78 -21.90
C LYS A 479 36.21 18.74 -21.05
N ASP A 480 36.45 19.03 -19.79
CA ASP A 480 37.10 18.06 -18.91
C ASP A 480 36.23 16.82 -18.68
N LEU A 481 34.88 17.01 -18.56
CA LEU A 481 33.95 15.89 -18.56
C LEU A 481 33.96 15.07 -19.85
N GLN A 482 34.12 15.74 -21.04
CA GLN A 482 34.29 15.03 -22.31
C GLN A 482 35.58 14.20 -22.34
N GLU A 483 36.67 14.71 -21.78
CA GLU A 483 37.95 13.98 -21.74
C GLU A 483 37.86 12.77 -20.82
N LEU A 484 37.10 12.82 -19.72
CA LEU A 484 36.82 11.64 -18.86
C LEU A 484 36.09 10.54 -19.66
N ASN A 485 35.01 10.88 -20.39
CA ASN A 485 34.31 9.91 -21.21
C ASN A 485 35.20 9.35 -22.32
N LYS A 486 36.01 10.19 -22.97
CA LYS A 486 36.99 9.73 -23.96
C LYS A 486 38.02 8.79 -23.38
N LYS A 487 38.45 9.04 -22.13
CA LYS A 487 39.39 8.15 -21.42
C LYS A 487 38.77 6.79 -21.15
N VAL A 488 37.49 6.72 -20.72
CA VAL A 488 36.77 5.44 -20.56
C VAL A 488 36.74 4.68 -21.89
N ILE A 489 36.43 5.36 -23.01
CA ILE A 489 36.38 4.77 -24.36
C ILE A 489 37.76 4.24 -24.76
N GLU A 490 38.82 5.03 -24.60
CA GLU A 490 40.20 4.66 -24.90
C GLU A 490 40.65 3.40 -24.13
N ILE A 491 40.35 3.35 -22.86
CA ILE A 491 40.70 2.18 -22.00
C ILE A 491 39.89 0.95 -22.42
N GLY A 492 38.59 1.13 -22.71
CA GLY A 492 37.76 0.05 -23.24
C GLY A 492 38.32 -0.57 -24.48
N GLU A 493 38.81 0.25 -25.46
CA GLU A 493 39.48 -0.20 -26.67
C GLU A 493 40.78 -0.97 -26.34
N LYS A 494 41.63 -0.40 -25.48
CA LYS A 494 42.88 -1.04 -25.05
C LYS A 494 42.66 -2.37 -24.31
N ALA A 495 41.61 -2.46 -23.51
CA ALA A 495 41.25 -3.67 -22.78
C ALA A 495 40.47 -4.70 -23.62
N GLY A 496 39.91 -4.29 -24.75
CA GLY A 496 39.01 -5.09 -25.59
C GLY A 496 37.62 -5.28 -24.99
N ILE A 497 37.20 -4.34 -24.17
CA ILE A 497 35.90 -4.33 -23.48
C ILE A 497 34.99 -3.30 -24.14
N PRO A 498 33.76 -3.66 -24.58
CA PRO A 498 32.84 -2.71 -25.22
C PRO A 498 32.40 -1.61 -24.25
N VAL A 499 32.31 -0.38 -24.76
CA VAL A 499 31.77 0.76 -24.01
C VAL A 499 30.36 1.06 -24.50
N CYS A 500 29.42 1.23 -23.57
CA CYS A 500 28.01 1.50 -23.81
C CYS A 500 27.64 2.88 -23.26
N ALA A 501 26.89 3.66 -24.04
CA ALA A 501 26.28 4.90 -23.55
C ALA A 501 24.93 4.57 -22.86
N THR A 502 24.80 4.90 -21.57
CA THR A 502 23.60 4.66 -20.77
C THR A 502 23.03 5.96 -20.20
N SER A 503 21.70 6.02 -19.97
CA SER A 503 21.05 7.21 -19.42
C SER A 503 21.18 7.31 -17.91
N ASP A 504 21.37 6.18 -17.21
CA ASP A 504 21.20 6.12 -15.75
C ASP A 504 19.84 6.72 -15.36
N ALA A 505 18.78 6.22 -16.04
CA ALA A 505 17.49 6.89 -16.04
C ALA A 505 16.73 6.66 -14.74
N HIS A 506 16.40 7.73 -14.01
CA HIS A 506 15.58 7.72 -12.79
C HIS A 506 14.18 8.30 -13.02
N TYR A 507 13.96 8.99 -14.12
CA TYR A 507 12.63 9.43 -14.56
C TYR A 507 12.52 9.36 -16.08
N LEU A 508 11.25 9.30 -16.55
CA LEU A 508 11.02 8.89 -17.94
C LEU A 508 11.32 10.00 -18.95
N PHE A 509 10.88 11.24 -18.70
CA PHE A 509 10.99 12.37 -19.62
C PHE A 509 11.50 13.62 -18.90
N ALA A 510 12.19 14.49 -19.60
CA ALA A 510 12.82 15.69 -19.04
C ALA A 510 11.87 16.59 -18.22
N GLU A 511 10.57 16.63 -18.56
CA GLU A 511 9.56 17.39 -17.83
C GLU A 511 9.27 16.87 -16.42
N TYR A 512 9.64 15.63 -16.09
CA TYR A 512 9.47 15.05 -14.73
C TYR A 512 10.61 15.41 -13.78
N ALA A 513 11.57 16.25 -14.21
CA ALA A 513 12.67 16.69 -13.35
C ALA A 513 12.19 17.32 -12.04
N ARG A 514 11.10 18.13 -12.09
CA ARG A 514 10.50 18.73 -10.89
C ARG A 514 10.00 17.70 -9.90
N ASP A 515 9.40 16.61 -10.37
CA ASP A 515 8.88 15.56 -9.49
C ASP A 515 10.03 14.86 -8.76
N ARG A 516 11.18 14.67 -9.46
CA ARG A 516 12.38 14.14 -8.82
C ARG A 516 12.98 15.13 -7.83
N ASP A 517 13.01 16.42 -8.13
CA ASP A 517 13.44 17.45 -7.18
C ASP A 517 12.56 17.46 -5.91
N ILE A 518 11.24 17.28 -6.06
CA ILE A 518 10.32 17.15 -4.92
C ILE A 518 10.68 15.92 -4.09
N LEU A 519 10.91 14.79 -4.71
CA LEU A 519 11.28 13.55 -4.04
C LEU A 519 12.58 13.73 -3.25
N LEU A 520 13.63 14.22 -3.91
CA LEU A 520 14.98 14.36 -3.34
C LEU A 520 15.07 15.46 -2.28
N SER A 521 14.27 16.53 -2.41
CA SER A 521 14.28 17.64 -1.45
C SER A 521 13.94 17.23 0.00
N ASN A 522 13.34 16.05 0.17
CA ASN A 522 13.05 15.52 1.50
C ASN A 522 14.31 15.03 2.26
N TRP A 523 15.40 14.81 1.55
CA TRP A 523 16.70 14.43 2.10
C TRP A 523 17.71 15.58 2.08
N GLU A 524 17.36 16.73 1.44
CA GLU A 524 18.18 17.95 1.51
C GLU A 524 18.25 18.50 2.94
N LYS A 525 19.42 19.00 3.32
CA LYS A 525 19.56 19.71 4.60
C LYS A 525 18.75 21.01 4.55
N PRO A 526 18.08 21.42 5.66
CA PRO A 526 17.36 22.68 5.68
C PRO A 526 18.21 23.86 5.22
N GLY A 527 17.72 24.64 4.26
CA GLY A 527 18.40 25.80 3.71
C GLY A 527 19.48 25.51 2.64
N LYS A 528 19.73 24.25 2.28
CA LYS A 528 20.59 23.86 1.18
C LYS A 528 19.72 23.35 0.02
N ILE A 529 19.63 24.13 -1.04
CA ILE A 529 18.99 23.72 -2.30
C ILE A 529 20.07 23.09 -3.17
N GLU A 530 19.90 21.82 -3.53
CA GLU A 530 20.81 21.11 -4.41
C GLU A 530 20.24 21.07 -5.85
N SER A 531 21.11 21.14 -6.84
CA SER A 531 20.76 20.91 -8.24
C SER A 531 20.98 19.45 -8.56
N HIS A 532 19.93 18.77 -9.02
CA HIS A 532 20.00 17.34 -9.33
C HIS A 532 20.29 17.10 -10.81
N PRO A 533 21.06 16.05 -11.15
CA PRO A 533 21.40 15.76 -12.54
C PRO A 533 20.17 15.35 -13.37
N PRO A 534 20.18 15.68 -14.70
CA PRO A 534 19.09 15.37 -15.63
C PRO A 534 19.11 13.90 -16.09
N VAL A 535 18.86 12.96 -15.16
CA VAL A 535 18.93 11.50 -15.39
C VAL A 535 17.59 10.96 -15.92
N TYR A 536 17.20 11.37 -17.14
CA TYR A 536 15.98 10.88 -17.80
C TYR A 536 16.27 9.92 -18.94
N LEU A 537 15.26 9.14 -19.32
CA LEU A 537 15.39 8.22 -20.46
C LEU A 537 15.46 9.00 -21.77
N ARG A 538 16.57 8.85 -22.49
CA ARG A 538 16.81 9.51 -23.77
C ARG A 538 16.50 8.62 -24.96
N THR A 539 15.92 9.20 -26.01
CA THR A 539 15.82 8.56 -27.33
C THR A 539 17.21 8.29 -27.92
N THR A 540 17.26 7.55 -29.01
CA THR A 540 18.52 7.29 -29.72
C THR A 540 19.13 8.55 -30.24
N GLU A 541 18.31 9.44 -30.82
CA GLU A 541 18.78 10.72 -31.38
C GLU A 541 19.30 11.65 -30.28
N GLU A 542 18.55 11.78 -29.17
CA GLU A 542 18.99 12.58 -28.02
C GLU A 542 20.31 12.05 -27.45
N MET A 543 20.47 10.73 -27.36
CA MET A 543 21.72 10.14 -26.87
C MET A 543 22.88 10.37 -27.86
N LEU A 544 22.67 10.29 -29.18
CA LEU A 544 23.69 10.61 -30.19
C LEU A 544 24.08 12.09 -30.14
N GLU A 545 23.14 13.01 -29.85
CA GLU A 545 23.40 14.43 -29.67
C GLU A 545 24.28 14.68 -28.42
N GLU A 546 24.02 14.01 -27.31
CA GLU A 546 24.83 14.08 -26.07
C GLU A 546 26.30 13.68 -26.32
N PHE A 547 26.56 12.77 -27.26
CA PHE A 547 27.89 12.31 -27.64
C PHE A 547 28.42 12.92 -28.96
N SER A 548 27.82 14.00 -29.45
CA SER A 548 28.22 14.68 -30.72
C SER A 548 29.64 15.24 -30.71
N TYR A 549 30.29 15.32 -29.56
CA TYR A 549 31.72 15.70 -29.45
C TYR A 549 32.70 14.57 -29.84
N LEU A 550 32.18 13.36 -30.08
CA LEU A 550 32.94 12.23 -30.62
C LEU A 550 32.80 12.14 -32.14
N PRO A 551 33.71 11.44 -32.86
CA PRO A 551 33.48 11.05 -34.25
C PRO A 551 32.16 10.28 -34.35
N LYS A 552 31.39 10.55 -35.44
CA LYS A 552 30.05 9.99 -35.63
C LYS A 552 30.03 8.46 -35.49
N GLU A 553 30.96 7.78 -36.13
CA GLU A 553 31.07 6.32 -36.09
C GLU A 553 31.28 5.79 -34.65
N LYS A 554 32.03 6.53 -33.83
CA LYS A 554 32.29 6.18 -32.44
C LYS A 554 31.08 6.44 -31.57
N ALA A 555 30.35 7.53 -31.81
CA ALA A 555 29.08 7.79 -31.10
C ALA A 555 28.04 6.70 -31.42
N GLU A 556 27.89 6.33 -32.72
CA GLU A 556 27.00 5.22 -33.14
C GLU A 556 27.44 3.87 -32.54
N GLU A 557 28.73 3.63 -32.44
CA GLU A 557 29.28 2.41 -31.83
C GLU A 557 28.84 2.27 -30.37
N ILE A 558 29.04 3.31 -29.53
CA ILE A 558 28.76 3.25 -28.09
C ILE A 558 27.27 3.37 -27.77
N VAL A 559 26.52 4.15 -28.56
CA VAL A 559 25.11 4.41 -28.32
C VAL A 559 24.23 3.27 -28.85
N ILE A 560 24.52 2.75 -30.03
CA ILE A 560 23.65 1.80 -30.74
C ILE A 560 24.28 0.40 -30.76
N THR A 561 25.47 0.27 -31.38
CA THR A 561 26.03 -1.06 -31.70
C THR A 561 26.33 -1.85 -30.43
N ASN A 562 27.06 -1.27 -29.49
CA ASN A 562 27.49 -1.96 -28.29
C ASN A 562 26.31 -2.25 -27.30
N THR A 563 25.38 -1.32 -27.18
CA THR A 563 24.19 -1.56 -26.30
C THR A 563 23.34 -2.69 -26.84
N ARG A 564 23.16 -2.78 -28.15
CA ARG A 564 22.47 -3.91 -28.80
C ARG A 564 23.22 -5.22 -28.66
N ARG A 565 24.56 -5.20 -28.85
CA ARG A 565 25.42 -6.37 -28.69
C ARG A 565 25.33 -6.96 -27.26
N VAL A 566 25.28 -6.12 -26.24
CA VAL A 566 25.05 -6.54 -24.84
C VAL A 566 23.67 -7.17 -24.70
N ALA A 567 22.63 -6.52 -25.22
CA ALA A 567 21.26 -7.01 -25.16
C ALA A 567 21.05 -8.35 -25.92
N GLU A 568 21.75 -8.57 -27.02
CA GLU A 568 21.69 -9.80 -27.81
C GLU A 568 22.26 -11.02 -27.07
N GLN A 569 23.18 -10.81 -26.11
CA GLN A 569 23.74 -11.87 -25.26
C GLN A 569 22.80 -12.28 -24.13
N CYS A 570 21.73 -11.53 -23.87
CA CYS A 570 20.72 -11.86 -22.86
C CYS A 570 19.55 -12.58 -23.53
N GLU A 571 19.15 -13.71 -22.96
CA GLU A 571 17.97 -14.47 -23.38
C GLU A 571 16.67 -13.76 -22.94
N VAL A 572 15.53 -14.20 -23.48
CA VAL A 572 14.21 -13.86 -22.91
C VAL A 572 14.00 -14.76 -21.70
N ILE A 573 13.88 -14.19 -20.53
CA ILE A 573 13.76 -14.90 -19.26
C ILE A 573 12.41 -14.59 -18.62
N GLU A 574 11.81 -15.59 -17.99
CA GLU A 574 10.64 -15.45 -17.13
C GLU A 574 11.04 -15.55 -15.66
N PRO A 575 11.11 -14.44 -14.92
CA PRO A 575 11.43 -14.41 -13.48
C PRO A 575 10.59 -15.37 -12.65
N LEU A 576 9.29 -15.46 -12.96
CA LEU A 576 8.34 -16.39 -12.38
C LEU A 576 7.83 -17.32 -13.50
N ALA A 577 8.51 -18.43 -13.74
CA ALA A 577 8.15 -19.35 -14.81
C ALA A 577 6.75 -19.95 -14.61
N GLU A 578 6.03 -20.12 -15.75
CA GLU A 578 4.66 -20.63 -15.77
C GLU A 578 4.56 -22.06 -15.18
N GLU A 579 5.59 -22.88 -15.39
CA GLU A 579 5.71 -24.23 -14.85
C GLU A 579 5.68 -24.30 -13.32
N TRP A 580 5.89 -23.20 -12.62
CA TRP A 580 5.87 -23.11 -11.15
C TRP A 580 4.58 -22.50 -10.60
N LYS A 581 3.49 -22.56 -11.31
CA LYS A 581 2.18 -22.23 -10.78
C LYS A 581 1.67 -23.32 -9.83
N SER A 582 1.09 -22.90 -8.71
CA SER A 582 0.35 -23.76 -7.76
C SER A 582 1.16 -24.89 -7.11
N TYR A 583 2.36 -24.62 -6.62
CA TYR A 583 3.08 -25.57 -5.81
C TYR A 583 2.56 -25.62 -4.38
N ASN A 584 1.78 -26.65 -4.07
CA ASN A 584 1.39 -26.98 -2.72
C ASN A 584 2.44 -27.90 -2.06
N PRO A 585 2.80 -27.69 -0.78
CA PRO A 585 3.65 -28.62 -0.06
C PRO A 585 3.01 -29.99 0.01
N LYS A 586 3.81 -31.06 -0.11
CA LYS A 586 3.31 -32.44 -0.08
C LYS A 586 3.38 -32.99 1.36
N ILE A 587 2.27 -33.43 1.89
CA ILE A 587 2.19 -34.20 3.14
C ILE A 587 1.68 -35.60 2.80
N ALA A 588 2.48 -36.62 3.08
CA ALA A 588 2.13 -38.00 2.73
C ALA A 588 0.80 -38.44 3.38
N GLY A 589 -0.13 -38.89 2.53
CA GLY A 589 -1.44 -39.40 2.93
C GLY A 589 -2.38 -38.31 3.46
N ALA A 590 -2.19 -37.02 3.13
CA ALA A 590 -3.06 -35.92 3.58
C ALA A 590 -4.51 -36.12 3.10
N ASP A 591 -4.69 -36.47 1.84
CA ASP A 591 -6.02 -36.69 1.25
C ASP A 591 -6.78 -37.85 1.92
N ASP A 592 -6.10 -38.98 2.14
CA ASP A 592 -6.71 -40.14 2.80
C ASP A 592 -7.08 -39.83 4.26
N LYS A 593 -6.21 -39.08 4.96
CA LYS A 593 -6.45 -38.65 6.35
C LYS A 593 -7.60 -37.67 6.42
N LEU A 594 -7.67 -36.69 5.51
CA LEU A 594 -8.79 -35.74 5.45
C LEU A 594 -10.10 -36.47 5.21
N LYS A 595 -10.12 -37.36 4.20
CA LYS A 595 -11.29 -38.16 3.88
C LYS A 595 -11.77 -39.01 5.05
N ALA A 596 -10.85 -39.77 5.69
CA ALA A 596 -11.17 -40.60 6.86
C ALA A 596 -11.73 -39.78 8.00
N MET A 597 -11.07 -38.67 8.34
CA MET A 597 -11.49 -37.75 9.41
C MET A 597 -12.89 -37.18 9.16
N CYS A 598 -13.22 -36.78 7.94
CA CYS A 598 -14.53 -36.24 7.61
C CYS A 598 -15.63 -37.28 7.71
N TYR A 599 -15.39 -38.50 7.19
CA TYR A 599 -16.38 -39.58 7.32
C TYR A 599 -16.56 -40.03 8.76
N GLU A 600 -15.50 -40.19 9.54
CA GLU A 600 -15.58 -40.54 10.97
C GLU A 600 -16.40 -39.50 11.73
N LYS A 601 -16.12 -38.20 11.51
CA LYS A 601 -16.86 -37.14 12.19
C LYS A 601 -18.31 -37.02 11.71
N ALA A 602 -18.59 -37.27 10.44
CA ALA A 602 -19.95 -37.31 9.93
C ALA A 602 -20.76 -38.45 10.55
N VAL A 603 -20.19 -39.65 10.70
CA VAL A 603 -20.82 -40.79 11.34
C VAL A 603 -21.05 -40.50 12.86
N GLU A 604 -20.07 -39.86 13.51
CA GLU A 604 -20.22 -39.44 14.93
C GLU A 604 -21.41 -38.50 15.12
N LEU A 605 -21.62 -37.54 14.19
CA LEU A 605 -22.68 -36.55 14.34
C LEU A 605 -24.06 -37.02 13.87
N TYR A 606 -24.12 -37.77 12.74
CA TYR A 606 -25.36 -38.07 12.03
C TYR A 606 -25.72 -39.56 11.99
N GLY A 607 -24.85 -40.42 12.54
CA GLY A 607 -25.07 -41.88 12.65
C GLY A 607 -24.77 -42.66 11.36
N GLU A 608 -24.87 -44.00 11.44
CA GLU A 608 -24.72 -44.91 10.31
C GLU A 608 -26.00 -45.68 10.07
N PRO A 609 -26.54 -45.73 8.80
CA PRO A 609 -26.00 -45.15 7.57
C PRO A 609 -26.15 -43.59 7.55
N LEU A 610 -25.19 -42.91 6.95
CA LEU A 610 -25.27 -41.47 6.77
C LEU A 610 -26.53 -41.08 5.98
N PRO A 611 -27.24 -40.01 6.40
CA PRO A 611 -28.31 -39.42 5.59
C PRO A 611 -27.82 -39.05 4.18
N GLU A 612 -28.71 -39.21 3.17
CA GLU A 612 -28.36 -38.93 1.76
C GLU A 612 -27.81 -37.52 1.56
N ILE A 613 -28.45 -36.50 2.15
CA ILE A 613 -28.01 -35.07 2.10
C ILE A 613 -26.58 -34.87 2.61
N ILE A 614 -26.16 -35.63 3.62
CA ILE A 614 -24.80 -35.56 4.19
C ILE A 614 -23.81 -36.22 3.24
N ARG A 615 -24.14 -37.43 2.73
CA ARG A 615 -23.26 -38.15 1.79
C ARG A 615 -23.06 -37.36 0.50
N ASP A 616 -24.16 -36.86 -0.08
CA ASP A 616 -24.12 -36.11 -1.33
C ASP A 616 -23.29 -34.82 -1.19
N ARG A 617 -23.40 -34.13 -0.03
CA ARG A 617 -22.58 -32.95 0.26
C ARG A 617 -21.10 -33.29 0.43
N LEU A 618 -20.76 -34.41 1.10
CA LEU A 618 -19.38 -34.85 1.24
C LEU A 618 -18.77 -35.23 -0.13
N ASP A 619 -19.49 -35.94 -0.96
CA ASP A 619 -19.01 -36.34 -2.29
C ASP A 619 -18.85 -35.13 -3.23
N LEU A 620 -19.78 -34.18 -3.16
CA LEU A 620 -19.71 -32.90 -3.87
C LEU A 620 -18.44 -32.09 -3.52
N GLU A 621 -18.02 -32.09 -2.26
CA GLU A 621 -16.89 -31.31 -1.80
C GLU A 621 -15.56 -32.07 -1.87
N LEU A 622 -15.48 -33.32 -1.37
CA LEU A 622 -14.24 -34.08 -1.34
C LEU A 622 -13.70 -34.40 -2.72
N THR A 623 -14.57 -34.64 -3.72
CA THR A 623 -14.15 -34.97 -5.08
C THR A 623 -13.28 -33.87 -5.70
N PRO A 624 -13.72 -32.61 -5.83
CA PRO A 624 -12.87 -31.56 -6.38
C PRO A 624 -11.68 -31.22 -5.46
N ILE A 625 -11.85 -31.22 -4.13
CA ILE A 625 -10.77 -30.94 -3.17
C ILE A 625 -9.59 -31.92 -3.40
N ILE A 626 -9.85 -33.21 -3.56
CA ILE A 626 -8.82 -34.24 -3.77
C ILE A 626 -8.27 -34.16 -5.20
N ASN A 627 -9.14 -34.04 -6.20
CA ASN A 627 -8.72 -34.05 -7.63
C ASN A 627 -7.83 -32.87 -7.96
N HIS A 628 -8.04 -31.71 -7.35
CA HIS A 628 -7.20 -30.51 -7.51
C HIS A 628 -6.01 -30.46 -6.53
N GLY A 629 -5.85 -31.47 -5.67
CA GLY A 629 -4.74 -31.55 -4.71
C GLY A 629 -4.83 -30.53 -3.57
N TYR A 630 -6.04 -30.09 -3.23
CA TYR A 630 -6.27 -29.13 -2.14
C TYR A 630 -6.40 -29.82 -0.76
N GLY A 631 -6.49 -31.13 -0.69
CA GLY A 631 -6.63 -31.87 0.56
C GLY A 631 -5.51 -31.57 1.57
N VAL A 632 -4.29 -31.33 1.07
CA VAL A 632 -3.17 -30.94 1.92
C VAL A 632 -3.40 -29.59 2.62
N LEU A 633 -4.06 -28.62 1.97
CA LEU A 633 -4.37 -27.29 2.54
C LEU A 633 -5.35 -27.42 3.70
N TYR A 634 -6.41 -28.22 3.52
CA TYR A 634 -7.37 -28.52 4.59
C TYR A 634 -6.68 -29.27 5.75
N TYR A 635 -5.81 -30.21 5.45
CA TYR A 635 -5.10 -30.96 6.48
C TYR A 635 -4.14 -30.06 7.29
N ILE A 636 -3.49 -29.10 6.66
CA ILE A 636 -2.65 -28.10 7.32
C ILE A 636 -3.51 -27.20 8.22
N ALA A 637 -4.60 -26.66 7.69
CA ALA A 637 -5.53 -25.82 8.45
C ALA A 637 -6.07 -26.56 9.67
N HIS A 638 -6.52 -27.81 9.50
CA HIS A 638 -6.90 -28.69 10.62
C HIS A 638 -5.81 -28.80 11.69
N LYS A 639 -4.53 -29.03 11.27
CA LYS A 639 -3.42 -29.16 12.21
C LYS A 639 -3.18 -27.85 13.00
N LEU A 640 -3.25 -26.71 12.35
CA LEU A 640 -3.08 -25.40 12.97
C LEU A 640 -4.19 -25.11 13.98
N VAL A 641 -5.45 -25.31 13.59
CA VAL A 641 -6.61 -25.08 14.46
C VAL A 641 -6.58 -26.03 15.66
N LYS A 642 -6.33 -27.33 15.40
CA LYS A 642 -6.22 -28.32 16.48
C LYS A 642 -5.11 -27.98 17.47
N HIS A 643 -3.96 -27.55 17.00
CA HIS A 643 -2.83 -27.16 17.86
C HIS A 643 -3.21 -26.01 18.81
N SER A 644 -3.97 -25.02 18.33
CA SER A 644 -4.46 -23.91 19.12
C SER A 644 -5.55 -24.33 20.11
N ASN A 645 -6.53 -25.13 19.64
CA ASN A 645 -7.63 -25.64 20.48
C ASN A 645 -7.12 -26.52 21.61
N ASP A 646 -6.12 -27.39 21.37
CA ASP A 646 -5.47 -28.22 22.38
C ASP A 646 -4.80 -27.39 23.49
N ARG A 647 -4.48 -26.11 23.22
CA ARG A 647 -3.96 -25.13 24.17
C ARG A 647 -5.06 -24.29 24.84
N GLY A 648 -6.33 -24.54 24.51
CA GLY A 648 -7.49 -23.85 25.04
C GLY A 648 -7.84 -22.52 24.38
N TYR A 649 -7.33 -22.22 23.20
CA TYR A 649 -7.72 -21.05 22.41
C TYR A 649 -8.60 -21.46 21.24
N LEU A 650 -9.79 -20.88 21.14
CA LEU A 650 -10.66 -21.05 19.97
C LEU A 650 -10.06 -20.32 18.77
N VAL A 651 -10.16 -20.92 17.61
CA VAL A 651 -9.76 -20.31 16.33
C VAL A 651 -11.03 -20.06 15.52
N GLY A 652 -11.26 -18.80 15.17
CA GLY A 652 -12.34 -18.44 14.28
C GLY A 652 -11.94 -18.59 12.81
N SER A 653 -12.86 -18.99 11.96
CA SER A 653 -12.65 -18.90 10.51
C SER A 653 -13.17 -17.57 9.97
N ARG A 654 -12.58 -17.12 8.86
CA ARG A 654 -12.96 -15.88 8.17
C ARG A 654 -13.20 -16.15 6.69
N GLY A 655 -14.12 -15.39 6.08
CA GLY A 655 -14.38 -15.44 4.64
C GLY A 655 -15.15 -16.68 4.21
N SER A 656 -14.87 -17.17 3.00
CA SER A 656 -15.69 -18.19 2.33
C SER A 656 -15.50 -19.63 2.82
N VAL A 657 -14.52 -19.89 3.70
CA VAL A 657 -14.27 -21.27 4.23
C VAL A 657 -15.46 -21.85 4.99
N GLY A 658 -16.27 -21.00 5.61
CA GLY A 658 -17.54 -21.42 6.26
C GLY A 658 -18.60 -22.01 5.30
N SER A 659 -18.35 -21.98 3.97
CA SER A 659 -19.20 -22.64 2.97
C SER A 659 -18.82 -24.11 2.73
N SER A 660 -17.71 -24.60 3.34
CA SER A 660 -17.25 -25.98 3.15
C SER A 660 -17.63 -26.87 4.34
N PHE A 661 -18.45 -27.86 4.08
CA PHE A 661 -18.81 -28.88 5.07
C PHE A 661 -17.62 -29.77 5.44
N VAL A 662 -16.72 -30.03 4.49
CA VAL A 662 -15.43 -30.69 4.75
C VAL A 662 -14.60 -29.89 5.77
N ALA A 663 -14.60 -28.55 5.69
CA ALA A 663 -13.91 -27.71 6.68
C ALA A 663 -14.57 -27.79 8.07
N THR A 664 -15.91 -27.88 8.14
CA THR A 664 -16.65 -28.07 9.40
C THR A 664 -16.29 -29.43 10.03
N LEU A 665 -16.36 -30.51 9.26
CA LEU A 665 -16.05 -31.85 9.76
C LEU A 665 -14.58 -32.03 10.14
N ALA A 666 -13.69 -31.35 9.44
CA ALA A 666 -12.26 -31.30 9.76
C ALA A 666 -11.94 -30.39 10.97
N GLY A 667 -12.94 -29.74 11.56
CA GLY A 667 -12.74 -28.82 12.69
C GLY A 667 -11.92 -27.59 12.35
N ILE A 668 -11.99 -27.12 11.09
CA ILE A 668 -11.33 -25.89 10.63
C ILE A 668 -12.23 -24.69 10.90
N THR A 669 -13.55 -24.88 10.82
CA THR A 669 -14.56 -23.85 11.06
C THR A 669 -15.69 -24.40 11.89
N GLU A 670 -16.31 -23.54 12.72
CA GLU A 670 -17.52 -23.83 13.49
C GLU A 670 -18.81 -23.64 12.64
N VAL A 671 -18.69 -23.06 11.45
CA VAL A 671 -19.81 -22.80 10.55
C VAL A 671 -20.21 -24.07 9.84
N ASN A 672 -21.48 -24.51 10.00
CA ASN A 672 -22.05 -25.64 9.29
C ASN A 672 -22.87 -25.14 8.07
N PRO A 673 -22.39 -25.35 6.83
CA PRO A 673 -23.08 -24.85 5.63
C PRO A 673 -24.29 -25.68 5.17
N LEU A 674 -24.62 -26.74 5.87
CA LEU A 674 -25.82 -27.53 5.56
C LEU A 674 -27.10 -26.72 5.71
N PRO A 675 -28.23 -27.17 5.12
CA PRO A 675 -29.54 -26.59 5.43
C PRO A 675 -29.85 -26.62 6.93
N PRO A 676 -30.66 -25.69 7.45
CA PRO A 676 -31.06 -25.69 8.83
C PRO A 676 -31.65 -27.05 9.26
N HIS A 677 -31.21 -27.58 10.38
CA HIS A 677 -31.64 -28.89 10.81
C HIS A 677 -31.57 -29.09 12.33
N TYR A 678 -32.36 -30.07 12.77
CA TYR A 678 -32.20 -30.72 14.08
C TYR A 678 -31.38 -31.99 13.92
N VAL A 679 -30.54 -32.30 14.89
CA VAL A 679 -29.89 -33.62 15.04
C VAL A 679 -29.88 -34.04 16.51
N CYS A 680 -30.18 -35.31 16.77
CA CYS A 680 -30.14 -35.86 18.12
C CYS A 680 -28.74 -36.33 18.49
N PRO A 681 -28.08 -35.79 19.53
CA PRO A 681 -26.74 -36.22 19.90
C PRO A 681 -26.68 -37.65 20.44
N HIS A 682 -27.82 -38.28 20.77
CA HIS A 682 -27.88 -39.64 21.34
C HIS A 682 -28.25 -40.72 20.32
N CYS A 683 -29.28 -40.48 19.46
CA CYS A 683 -29.78 -41.51 18.55
C CYS A 683 -29.70 -41.10 17.07
N HIS A 684 -29.06 -39.96 16.79
CA HIS A 684 -28.83 -39.41 15.48
C HIS A 684 -30.09 -39.17 14.62
N TRP A 685 -31.27 -39.19 15.22
CA TRP A 685 -32.47 -38.73 14.55
C TRP A 685 -32.25 -37.31 14.05
N ASN A 686 -32.64 -37.00 12.79
CA ASN A 686 -32.41 -35.71 12.16
C ASN A 686 -33.64 -35.24 11.38
N GLN A 687 -33.75 -33.93 11.17
CA GLN A 687 -34.78 -33.30 10.36
C GLN A 687 -34.19 -32.04 9.73
N PHE A 688 -34.08 -32.02 8.39
CA PHE A 688 -33.60 -30.90 7.59
C PHE A 688 -34.73 -30.03 7.06
N PHE A 689 -34.50 -28.73 6.96
CA PHE A 689 -35.41 -27.74 6.39
C PHE A 689 -34.75 -27.18 5.11
N THR A 690 -35.21 -27.65 3.96
CA THR A 690 -34.68 -27.32 2.63
C THR A 690 -35.59 -26.38 1.83
N ASP A 691 -36.73 -26.01 2.37
CA ASP A 691 -37.80 -25.23 1.73
C ASP A 691 -37.64 -23.69 1.92
N GLY A 692 -36.62 -23.26 2.63
CA GLY A 692 -36.38 -21.85 2.93
C GLY A 692 -37.29 -21.26 4.03
N SER A 693 -38.04 -22.09 4.73
CA SER A 693 -38.92 -21.67 5.82
C SER A 693 -38.16 -21.18 7.07
N VAL A 694 -36.89 -21.58 7.21
CA VAL A 694 -36.02 -21.23 8.31
C VAL A 694 -34.74 -20.62 7.76
N GLY A 695 -34.33 -19.48 8.29
CA GLY A 695 -33.14 -18.75 7.83
C GLY A 695 -31.81 -19.37 8.28
N GLY A 696 -31.78 -19.95 9.48
CA GLY A 696 -30.62 -20.63 10.09
C GLY A 696 -31.03 -21.63 11.16
N GLY A 697 -30.23 -22.66 11.38
CA GLY A 697 -30.51 -23.69 12.37
C GLY A 697 -30.60 -23.13 13.81
N PHE A 698 -29.82 -22.11 14.11
CA PHE A 698 -29.84 -21.46 15.44
C PHE A 698 -31.14 -20.72 15.75
N ASP A 699 -31.96 -20.41 14.73
CA ASP A 699 -33.26 -19.75 14.87
C ASP A 699 -34.41 -20.79 15.15
N LEU A 700 -34.11 -22.08 15.07
CA LEU A 700 -35.04 -23.15 15.40
C LEU A 700 -35.41 -23.15 16.89
N ALA A 701 -36.66 -23.45 17.21
CA ALA A 701 -37.13 -23.57 18.57
C ALA A 701 -36.50 -24.78 19.28
N ASP A 702 -36.31 -24.72 20.59
CA ASP A 702 -35.83 -25.86 21.36
C ASP A 702 -36.85 -27.02 21.30
N LYS A 703 -36.34 -28.21 21.00
CA LYS A 703 -37.17 -29.39 20.79
C LYS A 703 -36.50 -30.63 21.32
N LYS A 704 -37.30 -31.54 21.87
CA LYS A 704 -36.83 -32.87 22.29
C LYS A 704 -37.00 -33.89 21.17
N CYS A 705 -36.03 -34.81 21.11
CA CYS A 705 -36.02 -35.88 20.13
C CYS A 705 -37.31 -36.74 20.26
N PRO A 706 -38.03 -36.94 19.16
CA PRO A 706 -39.23 -37.76 19.16
C PRO A 706 -38.94 -39.26 19.43
N ASN A 707 -37.70 -39.73 19.19
CA ASN A 707 -37.32 -41.11 19.37
C ASN A 707 -36.84 -41.44 20.80
N CYS A 708 -36.04 -40.58 21.42
CA CYS A 708 -35.38 -40.87 22.67
C CYS A 708 -35.58 -39.81 23.75
N GLY A 709 -36.24 -38.69 23.44
CA GLY A 709 -36.52 -37.64 24.42
C GLY A 709 -35.34 -36.73 24.80
N THR A 710 -34.17 -36.97 24.24
CA THR A 710 -32.97 -36.11 24.41
C THR A 710 -33.18 -34.73 23.74
N GLU A 711 -32.62 -33.70 24.27
CA GLU A 711 -32.62 -32.36 23.69
C GLU A 711 -31.88 -32.40 22.33
N LEU A 712 -32.48 -31.78 21.31
CA LEU A 712 -31.92 -31.79 19.95
C LEU A 712 -30.91 -30.65 19.77
N ASN A 713 -29.79 -30.95 19.15
CA ASN A 713 -28.90 -29.92 18.61
C ASN A 713 -29.56 -29.25 17.39
N LYS A 714 -29.26 -27.96 17.22
CA LYS A 714 -29.77 -27.10 16.16
C LYS A 714 -28.58 -26.53 15.38
N ASP A 715 -28.54 -26.67 14.08
CA ASP A 715 -27.42 -26.25 13.29
C ASP A 715 -27.80 -25.97 11.82
N GLY A 716 -26.86 -25.40 11.02
CA GLY A 716 -27.02 -25.22 9.59
C GLY A 716 -27.35 -23.80 9.15
N HIS A 717 -26.59 -23.30 8.15
CA HIS A 717 -26.68 -21.94 7.61
C HIS A 717 -27.12 -21.90 6.14
N ASN A 718 -27.33 -23.05 5.49
CA ASN A 718 -27.76 -23.17 4.09
C ASN A 718 -26.83 -22.46 3.10
N ILE A 719 -25.53 -22.67 3.19
CA ILE A 719 -24.53 -22.01 2.34
C ILE A 719 -24.07 -22.92 1.21
N PRO A 720 -24.15 -22.51 -0.09
CA PRO A 720 -23.66 -23.30 -1.20
C PRO A 720 -22.13 -23.44 -1.21
N PHE A 721 -21.61 -24.64 -1.55
CA PHE A 721 -20.17 -24.88 -1.67
C PHE A 721 -19.49 -24.04 -2.75
N ALA A 722 -20.20 -23.69 -3.82
CA ALA A 722 -19.70 -22.85 -4.91
C ALA A 722 -19.21 -21.46 -4.44
N VAL A 723 -19.62 -20.99 -3.26
CA VAL A 723 -19.11 -19.75 -2.64
C VAL A 723 -17.61 -19.86 -2.31
N PHE A 724 -17.14 -21.07 -2.00
CA PHE A 724 -15.74 -21.30 -1.60
C PHE A 724 -14.83 -21.64 -2.78
N LEU A 725 -15.12 -22.69 -3.52
CA LEU A 725 -14.27 -23.20 -4.60
C LEU A 725 -14.78 -22.91 -6.02
N GLY A 726 -15.80 -22.08 -6.19
CA GLY A 726 -16.42 -21.85 -7.50
C GLY A 726 -17.37 -22.98 -7.91
N PHE A 727 -18.01 -22.83 -9.08
CA PHE A 727 -18.99 -23.80 -9.56
C PHE A 727 -18.34 -25.11 -10.03
N ASP A 728 -17.12 -25.03 -10.56
CA ASP A 728 -16.36 -26.17 -11.08
C ASP A 728 -15.36 -26.71 -10.03
N GLY A 729 -15.27 -26.09 -8.85
CA GLY A 729 -14.38 -26.49 -7.77
C GLY A 729 -12.89 -26.25 -8.05
N ASP A 730 -12.58 -25.39 -9.00
CA ASP A 730 -11.22 -25.13 -9.51
C ASP A 730 -10.53 -23.90 -8.89
N LYS A 731 -11.30 -23.06 -8.16
CA LYS A 731 -10.74 -21.95 -7.42
C LYS A 731 -9.85 -22.45 -6.27
N VAL A 732 -8.64 -21.91 -6.17
CA VAL A 732 -7.74 -22.23 -5.04
C VAL A 732 -8.39 -21.82 -3.72
N PRO A 733 -8.49 -22.72 -2.72
CA PRO A 733 -9.09 -22.39 -1.42
C PRO A 733 -8.26 -21.36 -0.68
N ASP A 734 -8.94 -20.32 -0.19
CA ASP A 734 -8.39 -19.28 0.67
C ASP A 734 -8.92 -19.52 2.09
N ILE A 735 -8.09 -20.10 2.97
CA ILE A 735 -8.46 -20.49 4.32
C ILE A 735 -7.85 -19.49 5.30
N ASP A 736 -8.64 -18.49 5.65
CA ASP A 736 -8.29 -17.47 6.65
C ASP A 736 -8.68 -17.93 8.05
N LEU A 737 -7.71 -17.89 8.97
CA LEU A 737 -7.88 -18.34 10.35
C LEU A 737 -7.54 -17.24 11.34
N ASN A 738 -8.51 -16.89 12.21
CA ASN A 738 -8.38 -15.90 13.28
C ASN A 738 -7.90 -16.57 14.56
N PHE A 739 -6.63 -16.44 14.85
CA PHE A 739 -6.02 -16.88 16.11
C PHE A 739 -6.09 -15.78 17.16
N SER A 740 -6.01 -16.13 18.44
CA SER A 740 -5.89 -15.14 19.50
C SER A 740 -4.65 -14.26 19.28
N SER A 741 -4.86 -12.94 19.26
CA SER A 741 -3.78 -11.98 19.03
C SER A 741 -2.68 -12.09 20.11
N GLY A 742 -1.42 -11.86 19.68
CA GLY A 742 -0.26 -11.96 20.55
C GLY A 742 0.23 -13.40 20.72
N ASP A 743 0.02 -14.00 21.88
CA ASP A 743 0.69 -15.24 22.28
C ASP A 743 0.36 -16.46 21.41
N ASP A 744 -0.91 -16.66 21.05
CA ASP A 744 -1.33 -17.85 20.31
C ASP A 744 -0.99 -17.72 18.81
N GLN A 745 -1.16 -16.55 18.20
CA GLN A 745 -0.75 -16.31 16.82
C GLN A 745 0.76 -16.58 16.63
N ALA A 746 1.60 -16.12 17.55
CA ALA A 746 3.05 -16.35 17.48
C ALA A 746 3.39 -17.84 17.57
N VAL A 747 2.68 -18.60 18.40
CA VAL A 747 2.86 -20.06 18.53
C VAL A 747 2.38 -20.78 17.26
N ALA A 748 1.24 -20.37 16.67
CA ALA A 748 0.77 -20.92 15.40
C ALA A 748 1.79 -20.67 14.26
N HIS A 749 2.40 -19.49 14.19
CA HIS A 749 3.50 -19.20 13.25
C HIS A 749 4.70 -20.13 13.46
N LYS A 750 5.09 -20.35 14.72
CA LYS A 750 6.21 -21.25 15.01
C LYS A 750 5.86 -22.70 14.68
N TYR A 751 4.63 -23.12 14.89
CA TYR A 751 4.18 -24.46 14.54
C TYR A 751 4.23 -24.74 13.03
N THR A 752 4.08 -23.72 12.17
CA THR A 752 4.32 -23.90 10.72
C THR A 752 5.77 -24.26 10.42
N GLU A 753 6.76 -23.73 11.19
CA GLU A 753 8.16 -24.12 11.04
C GLU A 753 8.40 -25.58 11.44
N GLU A 754 7.67 -26.09 12.43
CA GLU A 754 7.72 -27.50 12.83
C GLU A 754 7.11 -28.41 11.75
N LEU A 755 6.01 -28.00 11.14
CA LEU A 755 5.32 -28.76 10.07
C LEU A 755 6.14 -28.85 8.78
N PHE A 756 6.77 -27.76 8.35
CA PHE A 756 7.43 -27.65 7.04
C PHE A 756 8.95 -27.58 7.07
N GLY A 757 9.54 -27.32 8.23
CA GLY A 757 10.97 -27.02 8.39
C GLY A 757 11.22 -25.51 8.35
N ARG A 758 12.07 -25.04 9.26
CA ARG A 758 12.39 -23.61 9.44
C ARG A 758 12.90 -22.96 8.17
N ASP A 759 13.69 -23.68 7.37
CA ASP A 759 14.29 -23.15 6.14
C ASP A 759 13.31 -23.09 4.96
N ASN A 760 12.07 -23.53 5.15
CA ASN A 760 11.03 -23.57 4.13
C ASN A 760 9.86 -22.61 4.44
N VAL A 761 9.91 -21.89 5.56
CA VAL A 761 8.81 -21.03 6.04
C VAL A 761 9.31 -19.60 6.19
N PHE A 762 8.67 -18.68 5.49
CA PHE A 762 9.07 -17.28 5.43
C PHE A 762 7.84 -16.37 5.65
N ARG A 763 8.03 -15.22 6.26
CA ARG A 763 6.96 -14.23 6.29
C ARG A 763 6.73 -13.66 4.89
N ALA A 764 5.47 -13.40 4.55
CA ALA A 764 5.12 -12.73 3.30
C ALA A 764 5.65 -11.28 3.34
N GLY A 765 6.45 -10.91 2.35
CA GLY A 765 6.99 -9.56 2.22
C GLY A 765 5.94 -8.58 1.71
N THR A 766 6.03 -7.34 2.14
CA THR A 766 5.22 -6.22 1.63
C THR A 766 6.11 -5.07 1.20
N ILE A 767 5.67 -4.31 0.21
CA ILE A 767 6.35 -3.10 -0.26
C ILE A 767 5.43 -1.90 0.01
N ALA A 768 5.92 -0.95 0.80
CA ALA A 768 5.19 0.27 1.09
C ALA A 768 5.69 1.42 0.21
N GLY A 769 4.82 1.95 -0.64
CA GLY A 769 5.06 3.16 -1.43
C GLY A 769 4.70 4.43 -0.68
N ILE A 770 5.16 5.56 -1.20
CA ILE A 770 4.77 6.90 -0.74
C ILE A 770 3.28 7.07 -1.02
N GLN A 771 2.50 7.24 0.05
CA GLN A 771 1.05 7.46 -0.02
C GLN A 771 0.74 8.93 -0.37
N ASP A 772 -0.44 9.21 -0.93
CA ASP A 772 -0.85 10.55 -1.36
C ASP A 772 -0.69 11.62 -0.28
N LYS A 773 -1.05 11.32 0.98
CA LYS A 773 -0.87 12.25 2.11
C LYS A 773 0.60 12.54 2.41
N THR A 774 1.47 11.56 2.28
CA THR A 774 2.91 11.71 2.46
C THR A 774 3.50 12.53 1.30
N ALA A 775 3.11 12.21 0.06
CA ALA A 775 3.49 12.95 -1.13
C ALA A 775 3.09 14.43 -1.04
N PHE A 776 1.88 14.70 -0.54
CA PHE A 776 1.39 16.06 -0.29
C PHE A 776 2.31 16.81 0.70
N GLY A 777 2.75 16.14 1.77
CA GLY A 777 3.74 16.68 2.71
C GLY A 777 5.09 16.98 2.05
N PHE A 778 5.53 16.11 1.13
CA PHE A 778 6.78 16.31 0.39
C PHE A 778 6.74 17.57 -0.47
N VAL A 779 5.66 17.76 -1.24
CA VAL A 779 5.47 18.97 -2.06
C VAL A 779 5.42 20.24 -1.21
N LYS A 780 4.76 20.20 -0.04
CA LYS A 780 4.75 21.33 0.88
C LYS A 780 6.16 21.70 1.35
N ARG A 781 6.93 20.73 1.82
CA ARG A 781 8.31 20.93 2.25
C ARG A 781 9.19 21.48 1.12
N TYR A 782 9.05 20.92 -0.08
CA TYR A 782 9.74 21.43 -1.27
C TYR A 782 9.44 22.91 -1.53
N ALA A 783 8.15 23.28 -1.45
CA ALA A 783 7.74 24.67 -1.64
C ALA A 783 8.29 25.58 -0.54
N GLU A 784 8.21 25.18 0.73
CA GLU A 784 8.72 25.91 1.88
C GLU A 784 10.23 26.13 1.79
N ASN A 785 11.01 25.09 1.49
CA ASN A 785 12.47 25.18 1.35
C ASN A 785 12.89 26.16 0.25
N ARG A 786 12.09 26.33 -0.80
CA ARG A 786 12.36 27.21 -1.96
C ARG A 786 11.62 28.54 -1.90
N GLY A 787 10.89 28.84 -0.81
CA GLY A 787 10.09 30.07 -0.65
C GLY A 787 8.95 30.18 -1.67
N LEU A 788 8.44 29.06 -2.16
CA LEU A 788 7.33 28.97 -3.11
C LEU A 788 6.00 28.84 -2.36
N THR A 789 4.95 29.39 -2.93
CA THR A 789 3.58 29.23 -2.39
C THR A 789 2.72 28.59 -3.46
N PHE A 790 2.22 27.40 -3.17
CA PHE A 790 1.34 26.64 -4.05
C PHE A 790 -0.05 26.52 -3.44
N ASN A 791 -1.07 26.51 -4.29
CA ASN A 791 -2.42 26.17 -3.91
C ASN A 791 -2.54 24.64 -3.66
N ASP A 792 -3.43 24.24 -2.75
CA ASP A 792 -3.60 22.82 -2.40
C ASP A 792 -3.93 21.92 -3.62
N ILE A 793 -4.66 22.44 -4.60
CA ILE A 793 -4.98 21.71 -5.84
C ILE A 793 -3.71 21.44 -6.67
N PHE A 794 -2.80 22.40 -6.72
CA PHE A 794 -1.52 22.23 -7.40
C PHE A 794 -0.58 21.30 -6.63
N ILE A 795 -0.62 21.37 -5.30
CA ILE A 795 0.10 20.41 -4.45
C ILE A 795 -0.43 18.99 -4.71
N GLU A 796 -1.75 18.79 -4.82
CA GLU A 796 -2.34 17.49 -5.19
C GLU A 796 -1.84 16.99 -6.57
N LYS A 797 -1.74 17.90 -7.57
CA LYS A 797 -1.18 17.56 -8.89
C LYS A 797 0.25 17.05 -8.79
N LEU A 798 1.12 17.82 -8.13
CA LEU A 798 2.54 17.49 -7.97
C LEU A 798 2.74 16.23 -7.10
N SER A 799 1.87 16.01 -6.12
CA SER A 799 1.93 14.83 -5.26
C SER A 799 1.75 13.53 -6.05
N ALA A 800 0.93 13.54 -7.11
CA ALA A 800 0.75 12.39 -7.98
C ALA A 800 2.05 11.96 -8.70
N GLY A 801 2.98 12.90 -8.97
CA GLY A 801 4.26 12.62 -9.60
C GLY A 801 5.21 11.79 -8.72
N VAL A 802 5.12 11.94 -7.39
CA VAL A 802 5.99 11.23 -6.43
C VAL A 802 5.30 10.09 -5.68
N ALA A 803 3.98 9.98 -5.81
CA ALA A 803 3.22 8.89 -5.19
C ALA A 803 3.62 7.52 -5.78
N GLY A 804 3.62 6.50 -4.92
CA GLY A 804 3.93 5.12 -5.32
C GLY A 804 5.43 4.78 -5.34
N VAL A 805 6.34 5.75 -5.24
CA VAL A 805 7.78 5.46 -5.07
C VAL A 805 7.97 4.65 -3.78
N LYS A 806 8.78 3.61 -3.83
CA LYS A 806 9.05 2.76 -2.66
C LYS A 806 9.64 3.60 -1.52
N ARG A 807 9.05 3.43 -0.35
CA ARG A 807 9.53 4.06 0.89
C ARG A 807 10.25 3.05 1.77
N THR A 808 9.65 1.87 1.96
CA THR A 808 10.20 0.81 2.81
C THR A 808 9.61 -0.54 2.42
N THR A 809 10.17 -1.58 3.00
CA THR A 809 9.62 -2.93 2.95
C THR A 809 9.10 -3.32 4.33
N GLY A 810 8.19 -4.28 4.38
CA GLY A 810 7.61 -4.76 5.62
C GLY A 810 7.33 -6.25 5.57
N GLN A 811 6.64 -6.72 6.62
CA GLN A 811 6.09 -8.06 6.68
C GLN A 811 4.55 -7.97 6.67
N HIS A 812 3.91 -8.92 6.01
CA HIS A 812 2.47 -9.09 6.15
C HIS A 812 2.15 -9.54 7.59
N PRO A 813 1.15 -8.97 8.27
CA PRO A 813 0.88 -9.28 9.68
C PRO A 813 0.48 -10.74 9.92
N ALA A 814 -0.12 -11.39 8.93
CA ALA A 814 -0.67 -12.74 9.03
C ALA A 814 0.00 -13.73 8.07
N GLY A 815 0.44 -13.28 6.89
CA GLY A 815 0.85 -14.13 5.79
C GLY A 815 2.17 -14.89 6.03
N ILE A 816 2.11 -16.18 5.83
CA ILE A 816 3.27 -17.10 5.83
C ILE A 816 3.37 -17.72 4.44
N MET A 817 4.54 -17.63 3.83
CA MET A 817 4.86 -18.28 2.57
C MET A 817 5.59 -19.59 2.84
N VAL A 818 5.09 -20.70 2.29
CA VAL A 818 5.67 -22.03 2.48
C VAL A 818 6.29 -22.52 1.18
N CYS A 819 7.60 -22.73 1.19
CA CYS A 819 8.35 -23.34 0.10
C CYS A 819 8.31 -24.87 0.25
N PRO A 820 7.99 -25.65 -0.80
CA PRO A 820 8.11 -27.11 -0.73
C PRO A 820 9.53 -27.54 -0.39
N ARG A 821 9.66 -28.63 0.40
CA ARG A 821 10.98 -29.12 0.89
C ARG A 821 11.92 -29.61 -0.22
N ASP A 822 11.38 -29.97 -1.37
CA ASP A 822 12.09 -30.46 -2.55
C ASP A 822 12.46 -29.33 -3.53
N MET A 823 12.23 -28.05 -3.15
CA MET A 823 12.49 -26.89 -4.00
C MET A 823 13.38 -25.86 -3.30
N ASP A 824 14.15 -25.10 -4.10
CA ASP A 824 14.89 -23.93 -3.64
C ASP A 824 13.98 -22.71 -3.65
N ILE A 825 13.95 -21.96 -2.56
CA ILE A 825 13.18 -20.69 -2.45
C ILE A 825 13.53 -19.69 -3.57
N HIS A 826 14.78 -19.71 -4.06
CA HIS A 826 15.23 -18.85 -5.15
C HIS A 826 14.61 -19.23 -6.52
N ASN A 827 13.81 -20.28 -6.60
CA ASN A 827 12.94 -20.49 -7.75
C ASN A 827 11.75 -19.50 -7.78
N PHE A 828 11.37 -18.96 -6.62
CA PHE A 828 10.20 -18.11 -6.46
C PHE A 828 10.57 -16.66 -6.11
N THR A 829 11.51 -16.44 -5.19
CA THR A 829 11.82 -15.11 -4.67
C THR A 829 13.17 -15.10 -3.95
N PRO A 830 13.92 -13.98 -3.98
CA PRO A 830 14.94 -13.74 -2.98
C PRO A 830 14.35 -13.50 -1.58
N LEU A 831 15.21 -13.40 -0.57
CA LEU A 831 14.87 -13.15 0.82
C LEU A 831 15.51 -11.85 1.32
N GLN A 832 14.83 -11.20 2.26
CA GLN A 832 15.32 -9.98 2.92
C GLN A 832 14.85 -9.90 4.37
N TYR A 833 15.41 -8.99 5.16
CA TYR A 833 14.82 -8.61 6.45
C TYR A 833 13.68 -7.60 6.27
N ALA A 834 12.59 -7.76 7.03
CA ALA A 834 11.51 -6.79 7.10
C ALA A 834 12.06 -5.41 7.50
N ALA A 835 11.65 -4.36 6.80
CA ALA A 835 12.13 -2.98 6.99
C ALA A 835 13.67 -2.85 6.97
N ASN A 836 14.36 -3.79 6.32
CA ASN A 836 15.83 -3.88 6.30
C ASN A 836 16.50 -3.92 7.71
N LYS A 837 15.74 -4.33 8.74
CA LYS A 837 16.23 -4.41 10.12
C LYS A 837 16.77 -5.82 10.41
N ARG A 838 18.10 -5.97 10.39
CA ARG A 838 18.77 -7.23 10.75
C ARG A 838 18.56 -7.59 12.22
N TRP A 839 18.46 -6.60 13.08
CA TRP A 839 18.28 -6.74 14.51
C TRP A 839 17.04 -5.97 14.97
N LEU A 840 16.24 -6.62 15.78
CA LEU A 840 15.16 -5.98 16.53
C LEU A 840 15.58 -5.91 18.00
N LYS A 841 14.88 -5.14 18.80
CA LYS A 841 15.00 -5.14 20.26
C LYS A 841 13.76 -5.82 20.81
N ASP A 842 13.96 -6.77 21.73
CA ASP A 842 12.87 -7.35 22.50
C ASP A 842 12.41 -6.41 23.63
N GLU A 843 11.45 -6.84 24.43
CA GLU A 843 10.89 -6.08 25.56
C GLU A 843 11.96 -5.74 26.63
N THR A 844 13.05 -6.47 26.71
CA THR A 844 14.18 -6.22 27.62
C THR A 844 15.24 -5.32 27.01
N GLY A 845 15.11 -4.96 25.73
CA GLY A 845 16.09 -4.18 24.96
C GLY A 845 17.23 -5.03 24.38
N GLU A 846 17.18 -6.37 24.51
CA GLU A 846 18.18 -7.27 23.95
C GLU A 846 18.00 -7.43 22.44
N LYS A 847 19.12 -7.48 21.69
CA LYS A 847 19.10 -7.64 20.23
C LYS A 847 18.65 -9.06 19.85
N ILE A 848 17.55 -9.14 19.12
CA ILE A 848 17.05 -10.40 18.52
C ILE A 848 17.13 -10.30 16.98
N PRO A 849 17.27 -11.43 16.27
CA PRO A 849 17.28 -11.41 14.80
C PRO A 849 16.00 -10.82 14.22
N GLY A 850 16.15 -10.01 13.16
CA GLY A 850 15.03 -9.48 12.39
C GLY A 850 14.23 -10.58 11.68
N THR A 851 13.01 -10.27 11.30
CA THR A 851 12.14 -11.21 10.58
C THR A 851 12.56 -11.33 9.12
N ILE A 852 12.78 -12.56 8.65
CA ILE A 852 13.06 -12.84 7.24
C ILE A 852 11.74 -12.90 6.47
N THR A 853 11.68 -12.15 5.36
CA THR A 853 10.53 -12.08 4.45
C THR A 853 10.93 -12.41 3.03
N THR A 854 9.93 -12.68 2.19
CA THR A 854 10.12 -12.69 0.74
C THR A 854 10.53 -11.29 0.26
N HIS A 855 11.43 -11.22 -0.73
CA HIS A 855 11.85 -9.96 -1.35
C HIS A 855 10.79 -9.40 -2.28
N PHE A 856 10.11 -10.28 -3.03
CA PHE A 856 8.95 -9.89 -3.82
C PHE A 856 7.74 -9.66 -2.90
N ASP A 857 6.90 -8.71 -3.29
CA ASP A 857 5.60 -8.51 -2.64
C ASP A 857 4.76 -9.78 -2.78
N TYR A 858 4.07 -10.16 -1.71
CA TYR A 858 3.34 -11.41 -1.67
C TYR A 858 2.24 -11.51 -2.73
N HIS A 859 1.62 -10.40 -3.13
CA HIS A 859 0.63 -10.40 -4.22
C HIS A 859 1.24 -10.88 -5.54
N SER A 860 2.50 -10.52 -5.80
CA SER A 860 3.20 -10.85 -7.05
C SER A 860 3.55 -12.34 -7.16
N ILE A 861 3.65 -13.05 -6.04
CA ILE A 861 3.96 -14.49 -5.99
C ILE A 861 2.78 -15.32 -5.47
N SER A 862 1.62 -14.69 -5.29
CA SER A 862 0.38 -15.37 -4.94
C SER A 862 0.02 -16.41 -6.02
N GLY A 863 -0.45 -17.60 -5.59
CA GLY A 863 -0.74 -18.71 -6.48
C GLY A 863 0.49 -19.49 -6.98
N ARG A 864 1.72 -19.08 -6.63
CA ARG A 864 2.98 -19.78 -6.95
C ARG A 864 3.49 -20.63 -5.79
N MET A 865 3.33 -20.11 -4.58
CA MET A 865 3.65 -20.78 -3.33
C MET A 865 2.43 -20.80 -2.44
N LEU A 866 2.34 -21.78 -1.56
CA LEU A 866 1.30 -21.77 -0.52
C LEU A 866 1.48 -20.56 0.38
N LYS A 867 0.43 -19.75 0.47
CA LYS A 867 0.26 -18.70 1.49
C LYS A 867 -0.70 -19.21 2.56
N LEU A 868 -0.32 -19.09 3.81
CA LEU A 868 -1.17 -19.37 4.98
C LEU A 868 -1.44 -18.05 5.68
N ASP A 869 -2.71 -17.71 5.87
CA ASP A 869 -3.12 -16.53 6.60
C ASP A 869 -3.47 -16.86 8.06
N ILE A 870 -2.48 -16.65 8.93
CA ILE A 870 -2.59 -16.83 10.39
C ILE A 870 -2.86 -15.45 10.98
N LEU A 871 -4.13 -15.05 10.98
CA LEU A 871 -4.57 -13.74 11.43
C LEU A 871 -4.58 -13.65 12.95
N GLY A 872 -4.02 -12.57 13.51
CA GLY A 872 -4.21 -12.23 14.92
C GLY A 872 -5.51 -11.44 15.08
N HIS A 873 -6.43 -11.94 15.91
CA HIS A 873 -7.70 -11.28 16.19
C HIS A 873 -7.95 -11.21 17.69
N ASP A 874 -8.58 -10.12 18.16
CA ASP A 874 -8.81 -9.92 19.58
C ASP A 874 -10.02 -10.72 20.10
N ASP A 875 -10.96 -11.07 19.23
CA ASP A 875 -12.18 -11.80 19.63
C ASP A 875 -11.89 -13.14 20.32
N PRO A 876 -11.03 -14.03 19.79
CA PRO A 876 -10.68 -15.26 20.48
C PRO A 876 -10.05 -15.03 21.86
N LYS A 877 -9.29 -13.95 22.01
CA LYS A 877 -8.69 -13.55 23.30
C LYS A 877 -9.74 -13.05 24.27
N VAL A 878 -10.68 -12.23 23.81
CA VAL A 878 -11.81 -11.74 24.64
C VAL A 878 -12.71 -12.89 25.06
N ILE A 879 -13.03 -13.81 24.13
CA ILE A 879 -13.83 -15.01 24.43
C ILE A 879 -13.13 -15.86 25.51
N ARG A 880 -11.83 -16.10 25.37
CA ARG A 880 -11.06 -16.84 26.39
C ARG A 880 -11.07 -16.13 27.74
N MET A 881 -10.85 -14.82 27.77
CA MET A 881 -10.94 -14.03 29.02
C MET A 881 -12.30 -14.14 29.66
N LEU A 882 -13.39 -14.05 28.87
CA LEU A 882 -14.75 -14.19 29.38
C LEU A 882 -15.02 -15.61 29.92
N GLN A 883 -14.51 -16.63 29.24
CA GLN A 883 -14.57 -18.02 29.72
C GLN A 883 -13.86 -18.19 31.06
N ASP A 884 -12.68 -17.63 31.22
CA ASP A 884 -11.89 -17.70 32.46
C ASP A 884 -12.58 -16.97 33.61
N ILE A 885 -13.26 -15.85 33.35
CA ILE A 885 -13.99 -15.06 34.35
C ILE A 885 -15.30 -15.72 34.74
N THR A 886 -16.07 -16.25 33.79
CA THR A 886 -17.44 -16.74 34.02
C THR A 886 -17.50 -18.24 34.27
N GLY A 887 -16.49 -19.00 33.83
CA GLY A 887 -16.52 -20.47 33.83
C GLY A 887 -17.49 -21.08 32.80
N ILE A 888 -18.05 -20.24 31.88
CA ILE A 888 -19.00 -20.68 30.87
C ILE A 888 -18.22 -21.05 29.61
N ASP A 889 -18.46 -22.25 29.09
CA ASP A 889 -17.91 -22.66 27.80
C ASP A 889 -18.63 -21.92 26.65
N PRO A 890 -17.93 -21.14 25.82
CA PRO A 890 -18.54 -20.37 24.76
C PRO A 890 -19.26 -21.23 23.71
N LEU A 891 -18.86 -22.48 23.51
CA LEU A 891 -19.50 -23.42 22.57
C LEU A 891 -20.91 -23.86 23.03
N HIS A 892 -21.27 -23.64 24.29
CA HIS A 892 -22.56 -23.97 24.85
C HIS A 892 -23.50 -22.75 25.05
N ILE A 893 -23.10 -21.57 24.59
CA ILE A 893 -23.93 -20.36 24.66
C ILE A 893 -25.05 -20.43 23.60
N PRO A 894 -26.35 -20.29 23.99
CA PRO A 894 -27.43 -20.29 23.01
C PRO A 894 -27.46 -19.00 22.18
N PHE A 895 -27.55 -19.11 20.85
CA PHE A 895 -27.64 -17.97 19.96
C PHE A 895 -29.05 -17.40 19.74
N ASN A 896 -30.06 -18.02 20.33
CA ASN A 896 -31.47 -17.62 20.23
C ASN A 896 -32.01 -16.93 21.48
N ASP A 897 -31.17 -16.43 22.39
CA ASP A 897 -31.63 -15.68 23.56
C ASP A 897 -32.23 -14.35 23.15
N GLU A 898 -33.55 -14.20 23.35
CA GLU A 898 -34.32 -13.03 22.89
C GLU A 898 -33.83 -11.71 23.52
N LYS A 899 -33.38 -11.73 24.78
CA LYS A 899 -32.89 -10.52 25.45
C LYS A 899 -31.55 -10.07 24.85
N THR A 900 -30.64 -11.01 24.58
CA THR A 900 -29.36 -10.70 23.93
C THR A 900 -29.59 -10.22 22.50
N LEU A 901 -30.45 -10.87 21.72
CA LEU A 901 -30.80 -10.45 20.37
C LEU A 901 -31.45 -9.06 20.34
N SER A 902 -32.26 -8.70 21.36
CA SER A 902 -32.87 -7.37 21.41
C SER A 902 -31.86 -6.21 21.50
N LEU A 903 -30.61 -6.44 21.93
CA LEU A 903 -29.55 -5.44 21.99
C LEU A 903 -29.18 -4.91 20.61
N PHE A 904 -29.40 -5.68 19.54
CA PHE A 904 -29.17 -5.26 18.17
C PHE A 904 -30.29 -4.35 17.63
N SER A 905 -31.36 -4.14 18.36
CA SER A 905 -32.51 -3.29 18.01
C SER A 905 -32.79 -2.21 19.06
N SER A 906 -32.43 -2.40 20.33
CA SER A 906 -32.69 -1.51 21.46
C SER A 906 -31.68 -1.73 22.60
N PRO A 907 -31.33 -0.72 23.41
CA PRO A 907 -30.49 -0.89 24.59
C PRO A 907 -31.25 -1.38 25.83
N ASP A 908 -32.59 -1.60 25.75
CA ASP A 908 -33.46 -1.82 26.91
C ASP A 908 -33.05 -3.04 27.74
N ALA A 909 -32.51 -4.09 27.11
CA ALA A 909 -32.06 -5.28 27.83
C ALA A 909 -30.86 -5.01 28.78
N LEU A 910 -30.17 -3.88 28.61
CA LEU A 910 -29.11 -3.40 29.51
C LEU A 910 -29.68 -2.56 30.68
N GLY A 911 -30.98 -2.34 30.73
CA GLY A 911 -31.63 -1.49 31.72
C GLY A 911 -31.41 0.01 31.54
N ILE A 912 -31.03 0.43 30.32
CA ILE A 912 -30.84 1.83 29.96
C ILE A 912 -31.73 2.23 28.77
N THR A 913 -32.18 3.49 28.75
CA THR A 913 -32.98 3.98 27.64
C THR A 913 -32.12 4.48 26.47
N SER A 914 -32.75 4.55 25.27
CA SER A 914 -32.10 5.14 24.11
C SER A 914 -31.64 6.58 24.33
N GLU A 915 -32.36 7.38 25.13
CA GLU A 915 -31.97 8.75 25.46
C GLU A 915 -30.72 8.78 26.37
N GLN A 916 -30.68 7.87 27.37
CA GLN A 916 -29.49 7.73 28.22
C GLN A 916 -28.27 7.32 27.42
N LEU A 917 -28.44 6.37 26.49
CA LEU A 917 -27.36 5.95 25.58
C LEU A 917 -26.88 7.11 24.71
N LYS A 918 -27.78 7.87 24.08
CA LYS A 918 -27.47 9.06 23.29
C LYS A 918 -26.71 10.11 24.08
N ALA A 919 -27.11 10.35 25.32
CA ALA A 919 -26.47 11.32 26.21
C ALA A 919 -25.04 10.89 26.59
N ALA A 920 -24.79 9.60 26.74
CA ALA A 920 -23.50 9.05 27.12
C ALA A 920 -22.48 9.03 25.96
N VAL A 921 -22.94 8.70 24.71
CA VAL A 921 -22.04 8.54 23.56
C VAL A 921 -21.99 9.77 22.65
N GLY A 922 -22.81 10.78 22.87
CA GLY A 922 -22.87 11.96 21.99
C GLY A 922 -23.38 11.71 20.58
N ASP A 923 -23.87 10.51 20.31
CA ASP A 923 -24.25 10.05 18.98
C ASP A 923 -25.72 10.40 18.70
N LYS A 924 -25.94 11.38 17.83
CA LYS A 924 -27.29 11.81 17.44
C LYS A 924 -27.92 10.79 16.51
N GLY A 925 -28.76 9.92 17.02
CA GLY A 925 -29.65 9.10 16.22
C GLY A 925 -29.50 7.59 16.39
N ILE A 926 -28.40 7.07 16.91
CA ILE A 926 -28.17 5.64 17.04
C ILE A 926 -28.63 5.12 18.40
N THR A 927 -29.62 4.20 18.39
CA THR A 927 -30.35 3.78 19.58
C THR A 927 -30.18 2.30 19.93
N VAL A 928 -29.32 1.57 19.24
CA VAL A 928 -29.10 0.14 19.48
C VAL A 928 -28.06 -0.11 20.56
N GLY A 929 -28.24 -1.21 21.35
CA GLY A 929 -27.36 -1.58 22.44
C GLY A 929 -26.04 -2.30 22.03
N ALA A 930 -25.71 -2.32 20.75
CA ALA A 930 -24.55 -3.05 20.22
C ALA A 930 -23.21 -2.34 20.40
N ILE A 931 -23.18 -1.19 21.07
CA ILE A 931 -21.93 -0.45 21.31
C ILE A 931 -20.94 -1.30 22.12
N GLY A 932 -19.70 -1.31 21.71
CA GLY A 932 -18.65 -2.11 22.33
C GLY A 932 -18.59 -3.58 21.85
N LEU A 933 -19.53 -4.03 21.02
CA LEU A 933 -19.41 -5.33 20.37
C LEU A 933 -18.47 -5.24 19.16
N PRO A 934 -17.53 -6.18 18.98
CA PRO A 934 -16.69 -6.25 17.81
C PRO A 934 -17.53 -6.22 16.52
N GLU A 935 -17.05 -5.51 15.51
CA GLU A 935 -17.70 -5.26 14.20
C GLU A 935 -19.06 -4.54 14.28
N PHE A 936 -19.98 -4.96 15.16
CA PHE A 936 -21.33 -4.39 15.30
C PHE A 936 -21.36 -3.04 16.05
N GLY A 937 -20.34 -2.73 16.84
CA GLY A 937 -20.25 -1.50 17.65
C GLY A 937 -19.85 -0.26 16.86
N THR A 938 -19.45 -0.37 15.58
CA THR A 938 -19.07 0.79 14.77
C THR A 938 -20.28 1.67 14.44
N PRO A 939 -20.13 3.01 14.29
CA PRO A 939 -21.24 3.89 13.92
C PRO A 939 -21.94 3.47 12.62
N PHE A 940 -21.19 2.97 11.64
CA PHE A 940 -21.72 2.49 10.36
C PHE A 940 -22.65 1.28 10.56
N VAL A 941 -22.18 0.23 11.25
CA VAL A 941 -22.97 -0.99 11.45
C VAL A 941 -24.12 -0.75 12.40
N ARG A 942 -23.96 0.06 13.47
CA ARG A 942 -25.08 0.48 14.32
C ARG A 942 -26.19 1.19 13.53
N GLY A 943 -25.81 2.03 12.54
CA GLY A 943 -26.78 2.61 11.60
C GLY A 943 -27.50 1.56 10.75
N MET A 944 -26.81 0.52 10.30
CA MET A 944 -27.42 -0.62 9.59
C MET A 944 -28.42 -1.36 10.50
N LEU A 945 -28.05 -1.63 11.75
CA LEU A 945 -28.95 -2.26 12.74
C LEU A 945 -30.20 -1.43 13.02
N GLU A 946 -30.08 -0.10 13.06
CA GLU A 946 -31.22 0.81 13.23
C GLU A 946 -32.17 0.78 12.02
N ASP A 947 -31.61 0.74 10.81
CA ASP A 947 -32.37 0.63 9.56
C ASP A 947 -33.07 -0.74 9.41
N THR A 948 -32.46 -1.83 9.91
CA THR A 948 -32.92 -3.22 9.68
C THR A 948 -33.66 -3.84 10.87
N ARG A 949 -33.30 -3.49 12.11
CA ARG A 949 -33.85 -4.02 13.37
C ARG A 949 -33.98 -5.55 13.37
N PRO A 950 -32.87 -6.29 13.34
CA PRO A 950 -32.87 -7.74 13.23
C PRO A 950 -33.56 -8.40 14.42
N LYS A 951 -34.25 -9.53 14.15
CA LYS A 951 -35.06 -10.26 15.11
C LYS A 951 -34.49 -11.63 15.48
N ASN A 952 -33.56 -12.12 14.67
CA ASN A 952 -33.00 -13.46 14.84
C ASN A 952 -31.52 -13.49 14.44
N PHE A 953 -30.86 -14.59 14.74
CA PHE A 953 -29.41 -14.74 14.49
C PHE A 953 -29.05 -14.77 13.01
N SER A 954 -29.87 -15.38 12.16
CA SER A 954 -29.61 -15.43 10.72
C SER A 954 -29.68 -14.06 10.05
N GLU A 955 -30.52 -13.16 10.52
CA GLU A 955 -30.54 -11.76 10.05
C GLU A 955 -29.26 -11.03 10.45
N LEU A 956 -28.70 -11.25 11.65
CA LEU A 956 -27.42 -10.67 12.09
C LEU A 956 -26.26 -11.14 11.23
N VAL A 957 -26.21 -12.43 10.90
CA VAL A 957 -25.16 -12.99 10.01
C VAL A 957 -25.19 -12.28 8.66
N ARG A 958 -26.37 -12.04 8.10
CA ARG A 958 -26.56 -11.38 6.81
C ARG A 958 -26.20 -9.90 6.84
N ILE A 959 -26.58 -9.18 7.92
CA ILE A 959 -26.20 -7.77 8.14
C ILE A 959 -24.67 -7.64 8.26
N SER A 960 -24.03 -8.57 8.95
CA SER A 960 -22.56 -8.64 8.99
C SER A 960 -21.97 -8.77 7.57
N GLY A 961 -22.56 -9.62 6.72
CA GLY A 961 -22.16 -9.72 5.31
C GLY A 961 -22.29 -8.40 4.54
N PHE A 962 -23.39 -7.66 4.74
CA PHE A 962 -23.59 -6.36 4.09
C PHE A 962 -22.65 -5.25 4.57
N SER A 963 -22.02 -5.40 5.73
CA SER A 963 -21.03 -4.44 6.24
C SER A 963 -19.68 -4.54 5.52
N HIS A 964 -19.45 -5.59 4.75
CA HIS A 964 -18.22 -5.87 4.03
C HIS A 964 -18.38 -5.58 2.52
N GLY A 965 -17.34 -5.02 1.92
CA GLY A 965 -17.30 -4.69 0.50
C GLY A 965 -17.78 -3.27 0.16
N THR A 966 -17.23 -2.75 -0.94
CA THR A 966 -17.52 -1.39 -1.43
C THR A 966 -18.89 -1.34 -2.08
N ASN A 967 -19.75 -0.39 -1.68
CA ASN A 967 -21.09 -0.17 -2.23
C ASN A 967 -22.07 -1.35 -2.05
N VAL A 968 -21.84 -2.25 -1.10
CA VAL A 968 -22.76 -3.35 -0.82
C VAL A 968 -23.97 -2.84 -0.04
N TRP A 969 -23.76 -1.98 0.95
CA TRP A 969 -24.83 -1.40 1.77
C TRP A 969 -25.35 -0.07 1.20
N LEU A 970 -24.48 0.97 1.14
CA LEU A 970 -24.86 2.30 0.67
C LEU A 970 -25.10 2.30 -0.84
N ASN A 971 -26.18 2.96 -1.26
CA ASN A 971 -26.65 3.04 -2.65
C ASN A 971 -27.07 1.68 -3.25
N ASN A 972 -27.23 0.66 -2.41
CA ASN A 972 -27.65 -0.68 -2.83
C ASN A 972 -28.62 -1.31 -1.82
N ALA A 973 -28.19 -2.25 -0.97
CA ALA A 973 -29.08 -2.99 -0.08
C ALA A 973 -29.90 -2.07 0.85
N ARG A 974 -29.31 -1.01 1.40
CA ARG A 974 -30.02 -0.01 2.21
C ARG A 974 -31.21 0.61 1.47
N ASP A 975 -30.99 1.05 0.24
CA ASP A 975 -32.03 1.76 -0.53
C ASP A 975 -33.16 0.80 -0.95
N LEU A 976 -32.84 -0.44 -1.21
CA LEU A 976 -33.82 -1.49 -1.51
C LEU A 976 -34.70 -1.79 -0.27
N ILE A 977 -34.10 -1.95 0.89
CA ILE A 977 -34.78 -2.24 2.15
C ILE A 977 -35.63 -1.04 2.62
N THR A 978 -35.02 0.16 2.71
CA THR A 978 -35.68 1.36 3.26
C THR A 978 -36.77 1.92 2.34
N SER A 979 -36.64 1.73 1.02
CA SER A 979 -37.70 2.12 0.05
C SER A 979 -38.92 1.20 0.04
N GLY A 980 -38.85 0.05 0.74
CA GLY A 980 -39.91 -0.97 0.75
C GLY A 980 -40.12 -1.68 -0.61
N LYS A 981 -39.21 -1.47 -1.57
CA LYS A 981 -39.28 -2.14 -2.89
C LYS A 981 -39.00 -3.62 -2.79
N VAL A 982 -38.19 -4.01 -1.82
CA VAL A 982 -37.88 -5.41 -1.51
C VAL A 982 -38.13 -5.60 -0.02
N LYS A 983 -38.87 -6.66 0.37
CA LYS A 983 -38.95 -7.02 1.78
C LYS A 983 -37.56 -7.42 2.27
N GLN A 984 -37.22 -7.04 3.50
CA GLN A 984 -35.94 -7.35 4.13
C GLN A 984 -35.61 -8.85 4.02
N GLU A 985 -36.60 -9.70 4.25
CA GLU A 985 -36.50 -11.15 4.09
C GLU A 985 -36.16 -11.60 2.66
N GLN A 986 -36.59 -10.84 1.65
CA GLN A 986 -36.35 -11.13 0.23
C GLN A 986 -34.99 -10.58 -0.24
N ALA A 987 -34.55 -9.42 0.26
CA ALA A 987 -33.25 -8.87 -0.05
C ALA A 987 -32.10 -9.76 0.47
N ILE A 988 -32.39 -10.62 1.42
CA ILE A 988 -31.40 -11.37 2.21
C ILE A 988 -31.52 -12.89 2.02
N SER A 989 -32.52 -13.41 1.30
CA SER A 989 -32.90 -14.83 1.36
C SER A 989 -32.85 -15.60 0.06
N THR A 990 -32.62 -14.98 -1.09
CA THR A 990 -32.71 -15.71 -2.36
C THR A 990 -31.35 -15.97 -2.98
N ARG A 991 -31.25 -17.09 -3.70
CA ARG A 991 -30.06 -17.55 -4.44
C ARG A 991 -29.55 -16.55 -5.47
N ASP A 992 -30.43 -15.64 -5.91
CA ASP A 992 -30.11 -14.61 -6.91
C ASP A 992 -29.50 -13.36 -6.26
N ASP A 993 -29.64 -13.18 -4.94
CA ASP A 993 -29.12 -12.02 -4.21
C ASP A 993 -27.60 -12.12 -3.95
N ILE A 994 -27.00 -13.32 -4.09
CA ILE A 994 -25.55 -13.53 -4.07
C ILE A 994 -24.87 -12.88 -5.30
N ARG A 995 -25.64 -12.46 -6.29
CA ARG A 995 -25.11 -11.71 -7.46
C ARG A 995 -25.03 -10.20 -7.23
N ILE A 996 -25.54 -9.69 -6.13
CA ILE A 996 -25.38 -8.31 -5.70
C ILE A 996 -24.19 -8.21 -4.78
#